data_97d613e5618bca43ef40e91e6f2b217a
#
_entry.id   97d613e5618bca43ef40e91e6f2b217a
#
_cell.length_a   1.000
_cell.length_b   1.000
_cell.length_c   1.000
_cell.angle_alpha   90.00
_cell.angle_beta   90.00
_cell.angle_gamma   90.00
#
_symmetry.space_group_name_H-M   'P 1'
#
loop_
_entity.id
_entity.type
_entity.pdbx_description
1 polymer ?
#
loop_
_entity_poly.entity_id
_entity_poly.type
_entity_poly.pdbx_seq_one_letter_code
_entity_poly.pdbx_strand_id
1 'polypeptide(L)'
;MPDILSDYNYERQEVKKGYTDRTLHINLSTMKIEDRPVPKRVRDVFIGGKGYDLWLMWDSLPKDRIVKWNEPENPLCIACGPLGGTLGYPGAGKSIVTAISPLTDIIIDSNVGGFFGPWMKFSGFDALEINGKAEEPVVIVIDGVKEKVWIESAKDLPTETHLLAEMLNEKYALDEDDKLYVSVVSAGPGADNAYFGCLNFSYWDKKREVNHVKQAGRGGTGTIFRDKNIVAIVAHSPPVASSANEPEEPDELKQVGRKHTMEILKLDKEQNRMRVIGTAHLPSIMSEFDLLPTYNFKFGRDPDGKDKNLWGDVYENIFTDTGKGWDGCWRGCAINCAHCVQGTKIKTGPFKGDTVCVDGPEYETIAGCGSNIGVFDPYHVVEMNFYCDTYGLDTISVGTAMGFVMECFEAGILNEERTDGLKLKWGAYEEAMELLHRLARGEEGFPMLYGKGVKKMKEYFKANYNLTPEQEQFIEDIGMEHKGLEFSEYVTKESLAQQGGYGLTLKGPQHDEAWLIFLDMVHNYMPTFQNKADALHWFPNWRTWFSLQGLCKLPWNDVVPADNPDTDEPHKVPEHVQNYAKFFESITGRDMGDTKEEREKNLIQMSERVYNFQRVFCVRLGHGLREDDANIPYRSMGPVTNEEYESRTERYDKQLVEILGKSLEEIQKMSVDERKTALRKHREEQYEKLQDAVYKRRGWNVDNAVITIEKAKELWPEWLIEEIMPFIKDFQN
;
A
#
# COMPACT_ATOMS: atom_id res chain seq x y z
N MET A 1 6.35 2.80 37.92
CA MET A 1 5.05 3.07 37.27
C MET A 1 5.38 3.97 36.11
N PRO A 2 4.75 3.83 34.96
CA PRO A 2 4.98 4.73 33.85
C PRO A 2 4.66 6.19 34.24
N ASP A 3 5.40 7.14 33.69
CA ASP A 3 5.11 8.57 33.88
C ASP A 3 3.95 8.95 32.95
N ILE A 4 2.74 9.05 33.52
CA ILE A 4 1.52 9.35 32.78
C ILE A 4 1.43 10.88 32.60
N LEU A 5 1.44 11.32 31.36
CA LEU A 5 1.39 12.73 30.98
C LEU A 5 -0.05 13.26 30.86
N SER A 6 -0.97 12.42 30.43
CA SER A 6 -2.41 12.72 30.30
C SER A 6 -3.23 11.44 30.32
N ASP A 7 -4.47 11.52 30.78
CA ASP A 7 -5.39 10.40 30.80
C ASP A 7 -6.84 10.82 30.60
N TYR A 8 -7.67 9.87 30.11
CA TYR A 8 -9.07 10.05 29.82
C TYR A 8 -9.85 8.77 30.12
N ASN A 9 -10.83 8.83 31.01
CA ASN A 9 -11.73 7.74 31.32
C ASN A 9 -12.98 7.88 30.45
N TYR A 10 -13.47 6.78 29.91
CA TYR A 10 -14.65 6.75 29.06
C TYR A 10 -15.53 5.54 29.39
N GLU A 11 -16.76 5.57 28.98
CA GLU A 11 -17.65 4.41 28.99
C GLU A 11 -17.55 3.72 27.61
N ARG A 12 -17.15 2.45 27.59
CA ARG A 12 -16.95 1.70 26.36
C ARG A 12 -18.28 1.49 25.61
N GLN A 13 -18.36 1.95 24.38
CA GLN A 13 -19.48 1.66 23.50
C GLN A 13 -19.35 0.24 22.95
N GLU A 14 -20.45 -0.51 23.05
CA GLU A 14 -20.56 -1.80 22.38
C GLU A 14 -20.67 -1.60 20.87
N VAL A 15 -20.06 -2.53 20.12
CA VAL A 15 -20.23 -2.55 18.65
C VAL A 15 -21.66 -2.99 18.34
N LYS A 16 -22.36 -2.24 17.48
CA LYS A 16 -23.71 -2.57 16.97
C LYS A 16 -23.73 -2.49 15.46
N LYS A 17 -24.13 -3.58 14.80
CA LYS A 17 -24.20 -3.63 13.35
C LYS A 17 -22.87 -3.20 12.68
N GLY A 18 -21.75 -3.61 13.28
CA GLY A 18 -20.41 -3.32 12.81
C GLY A 18 -19.81 -1.98 13.22
N TYR A 19 -20.53 -1.12 13.97
CA TYR A 19 -20.09 0.22 14.37
C TYR A 19 -20.14 0.44 15.88
N THR A 20 -19.23 1.27 16.38
CA THR A 20 -19.34 1.91 17.71
C THR A 20 -19.97 3.29 17.61
N ASP A 21 -20.02 3.86 16.40
CA ASP A 21 -20.44 5.25 16.11
C ASP A 21 -19.64 6.31 16.90
N ARG A 22 -18.37 6.01 17.22
CA ARG A 22 -17.50 6.87 18.01
C ARG A 22 -16.09 6.92 17.44
N THR A 23 -15.46 8.09 17.49
CA THR A 23 -14.06 8.33 17.13
C THR A 23 -13.27 8.89 18.30
N LEU A 24 -12.00 8.49 18.43
CA LEU A 24 -11.06 9.00 19.44
C LEU A 24 -10.20 10.11 18.83
N HIS A 25 -10.09 11.24 19.53
CA HIS A 25 -9.32 12.40 19.13
C HIS A 25 -8.24 12.71 20.15
N ILE A 26 -7.00 12.82 19.70
CA ILE A 26 -5.84 13.13 20.53
C ILE A 26 -5.10 14.31 19.93
N ASN A 27 -4.87 15.35 20.73
CA ASN A 27 -4.00 16.45 20.35
C ASN A 27 -2.75 16.42 21.22
N LEU A 28 -1.63 16.04 20.63
CA LEU A 28 -0.36 15.85 21.34
C LEU A 28 0.30 17.15 21.77
N SER A 29 0.05 18.28 21.09
CA SER A 29 0.58 19.58 21.51
C SER A 29 -0.10 20.12 22.78
N THR A 30 -1.34 19.73 23.03
CA THR A 30 -2.10 20.15 24.21
C THR A 30 -2.33 19.00 25.20
N MET A 31 -1.90 17.80 24.86
CA MET A 31 -2.15 16.55 25.61
C MET A 31 -3.63 16.29 25.87
N LYS A 32 -4.53 16.82 25.01
CA LYS A 32 -5.97 16.63 25.14
C LYS A 32 -6.40 15.33 24.50
N ILE A 33 -7.20 14.55 25.24
CA ILE A 33 -7.85 13.32 24.77
C ILE A 33 -9.36 13.53 24.89
N GLU A 34 -10.11 13.23 23.85
CA GLU A 34 -11.56 13.27 23.85
C GLU A 34 -12.14 12.26 22.84
N ASP A 35 -13.38 11.85 23.02
CA ASP A 35 -14.12 11.10 22.02
C ASP A 35 -15.26 11.93 21.44
N ARG A 36 -15.66 11.60 20.21
CA ARG A 36 -16.75 12.25 19.48
C ARG A 36 -17.65 11.24 18.79
N PRO A 37 -18.99 11.49 18.78
CA PRO A 37 -19.90 10.65 18.03
C PRO A 37 -19.71 10.85 16.52
N VAL A 38 -19.85 9.78 15.74
CA VAL A 38 -19.88 9.86 14.27
C VAL A 38 -21.29 10.33 13.84
N PRO A 39 -21.41 11.49 13.17
CA PRO A 39 -22.71 11.93 12.67
C PRO A 39 -23.26 10.94 11.62
N LYS A 40 -24.56 10.62 11.72
CA LYS A 40 -25.21 9.68 10.76
C LYS A 40 -24.96 10.07 9.30
N ARG A 41 -25.00 11.38 8.96
CA ARG A 41 -24.73 11.87 7.59
C ARG A 41 -23.32 11.52 7.10
N VAL A 42 -22.31 11.48 8.00
CA VAL A 42 -20.93 11.08 7.70
C VAL A 42 -20.87 9.58 7.49
N ARG A 43 -21.45 8.79 8.39
CA ARG A 43 -21.53 7.33 8.26
C ARG A 43 -22.21 6.90 6.95
N ASP A 44 -23.30 7.57 6.57
CA ASP A 44 -24.06 7.21 5.35
C ASP A 44 -23.27 7.44 4.05
N VAL A 45 -22.36 8.42 4.02
CA VAL A 45 -21.53 8.76 2.85
C VAL A 45 -20.18 8.04 2.88
N PHE A 46 -19.49 8.08 4.02
CA PHE A 46 -18.10 7.67 4.15
C PHE A 46 -17.93 6.22 4.66
N ILE A 47 -18.98 5.59 5.13
CA ILE A 47 -19.09 4.17 5.49
C ILE A 47 -18.21 3.77 6.69
N GLY A 48 -16.89 3.91 6.62
CA GLY A 48 -15.89 3.50 7.61
C GLY A 48 -14.49 3.45 7.01
N GLY A 49 -13.52 2.95 7.75
CA GLY A 49 -12.14 2.78 7.28
C GLY A 49 -11.59 4.03 6.60
N LYS A 50 -11.10 3.88 5.36
CA LYS A 50 -10.58 5.00 4.54
C LYS A 50 -11.55 6.20 4.48
N GLY A 51 -12.84 5.94 4.41
CA GLY A 51 -13.83 7.03 4.36
C GLY A 51 -13.85 7.87 5.64
N TYR A 52 -13.82 7.21 6.81
CA TYR A 52 -13.75 7.94 8.08
C TYR A 52 -12.45 8.73 8.22
N ASP A 53 -11.31 8.12 7.88
CA ASP A 53 -10.02 8.81 7.91
C ASP A 53 -10.03 10.07 7.03
N LEU A 54 -10.51 9.97 5.79
CA LEU A 54 -10.61 11.11 4.88
C LEU A 54 -11.52 12.21 5.41
N TRP A 55 -12.66 11.84 6.02
CA TRP A 55 -13.55 12.84 6.62
C TRP A 55 -12.92 13.51 7.84
N LEU A 56 -12.30 12.76 8.74
CA LEU A 56 -11.63 13.31 9.93
C LEU A 56 -10.54 14.29 9.53
N MET A 57 -9.70 13.93 8.57
CA MET A 57 -8.67 14.81 8.03
C MET A 57 -9.28 16.05 7.36
N TRP A 58 -10.34 15.90 6.56
CA TRP A 58 -11.01 17.00 5.89
C TRP A 58 -11.58 18.03 6.87
N ASP A 59 -12.19 17.55 7.95
CA ASP A 59 -12.82 18.36 8.98
C ASP A 59 -11.80 19.10 9.86
N SER A 60 -10.68 18.44 10.18
CA SER A 60 -9.66 18.99 11.09
C SER A 60 -8.65 19.92 10.42
N LEU A 61 -8.37 19.76 9.13
CA LEU A 61 -7.40 20.60 8.41
C LEU A 61 -7.92 22.02 8.20
N PRO A 62 -7.07 23.07 8.36
CA PRO A 62 -7.38 24.46 7.98
C PRO A 62 -7.88 24.54 6.54
N LYS A 63 -8.98 25.30 6.30
CA LYS A 63 -9.59 25.46 4.97
C LYS A 63 -8.99 26.59 4.14
N ASP A 64 -8.20 27.45 4.76
CA ASP A 64 -7.66 28.69 4.20
C ASP A 64 -6.20 28.59 3.75
N ARG A 65 -5.55 27.48 4.01
CA ARG A 65 -4.17 27.21 3.60
C ARG A 65 -3.89 25.74 3.34
N ILE A 66 -2.82 25.48 2.61
CA ILE A 66 -2.26 24.13 2.43
C ILE A 66 -1.40 23.79 3.65
N VAL A 67 -1.60 22.61 4.20
CA VAL A 67 -0.81 22.05 5.31
C VAL A 67 0.22 21.08 4.73
N LYS A 68 1.47 21.20 5.20
CA LYS A 68 2.56 20.30 4.82
C LYS A 68 2.59 19.06 5.72
N TRP A 69 3.22 17.99 5.23
CA TRP A 69 3.30 16.72 5.93
C TRP A 69 3.88 16.81 7.36
N ASN A 70 4.84 17.69 7.59
CA ASN A 70 5.54 17.86 8.87
C ASN A 70 4.98 18.98 9.77
N GLU A 71 3.82 19.54 9.44
CA GLU A 71 3.15 20.51 10.32
C GLU A 71 2.32 19.79 11.40
N PRO A 72 2.19 20.36 12.60
CA PRO A 72 1.38 19.77 13.68
C PRO A 72 -0.06 19.49 13.27
N GLU A 73 -0.62 20.29 12.37
CA GLU A 73 -1.99 20.18 11.85
C GLU A 73 -2.19 19.04 10.86
N ASN A 74 -1.11 18.39 10.33
CA ASN A 74 -1.28 17.18 9.55
C ASN A 74 -1.76 16.06 10.48
N PRO A 75 -3.01 15.58 10.38
CA PRO A 75 -3.49 14.52 11.25
C PRO A 75 -2.94 13.16 10.77
N LEU A 76 -2.65 12.29 11.73
CA LEU A 76 -2.48 10.86 11.48
C LEU A 76 -3.78 10.18 11.89
N CYS A 77 -4.49 9.58 10.94
CA CYS A 77 -5.74 8.88 11.18
C CYS A 77 -5.55 7.38 11.03
N ILE A 78 -6.22 6.60 11.89
CA ILE A 78 -6.25 5.13 11.83
C ILE A 78 -7.70 4.68 12.03
N ALA A 79 -8.29 4.03 11.04
CA ALA A 79 -9.67 3.57 11.14
C ALA A 79 -9.84 2.08 10.83
N CYS A 80 -10.94 1.53 11.36
CA CYS A 80 -11.46 0.21 11.04
C CYS A 80 -12.83 0.36 10.36
N GLY A 81 -13.14 -0.49 9.39
CA GLY A 81 -14.46 -0.46 8.75
C GLY A 81 -15.50 -1.35 9.46
N PRO A 82 -16.77 -1.31 9.04
CA PRO A 82 -17.86 -2.05 9.72
C PRO A 82 -17.66 -3.57 9.70
N LEU A 83 -17.02 -4.13 8.68
CA LEU A 83 -16.73 -5.56 8.62
C LEU A 83 -15.45 -5.94 9.36
N GLY A 84 -14.61 -4.96 9.74
CA GLY A 84 -13.41 -5.22 10.53
C GLY A 84 -13.71 -5.89 11.86
N GLY A 85 -12.96 -6.95 12.16
CA GLY A 85 -13.19 -7.77 13.38
C GLY A 85 -14.13 -8.94 13.21
N THR A 86 -14.84 -9.08 12.08
CA THR A 86 -15.68 -10.27 11.85
C THR A 86 -14.84 -11.52 11.57
N LEU A 87 -15.32 -12.69 12.00
CA LEU A 87 -14.76 -13.98 11.61
C LEU A 87 -15.44 -14.56 10.35
N GLY A 88 -16.50 -13.93 9.88
CA GLY A 88 -17.23 -14.36 8.67
C GLY A 88 -16.49 -14.07 7.37
N TYR A 89 -15.56 -13.11 7.36
CA TYR A 89 -14.77 -12.74 6.20
C TYR A 89 -13.27 -13.04 6.44
N PRO A 90 -12.59 -13.80 5.55
CA PRO A 90 -11.16 -14.02 5.66
C PRO A 90 -10.39 -12.71 5.43
N GLY A 91 -9.57 -12.31 6.40
CA GLY A 91 -8.81 -11.06 6.31
C GLY A 91 -9.55 -9.81 6.77
N ALA A 92 -10.48 -9.93 7.73
CA ALA A 92 -11.20 -8.80 8.34
C ALA A 92 -10.45 -8.12 9.50
N GLY A 93 -9.14 -8.24 9.56
CA GLY A 93 -8.28 -7.61 10.59
C GLY A 93 -7.65 -6.28 10.16
N LYS A 94 -8.09 -5.69 9.05
CA LYS A 94 -7.40 -4.53 8.48
C LYS A 94 -7.68 -3.23 9.21
N SER A 95 -6.59 -2.47 9.42
CA SER A 95 -6.62 -1.03 9.71
C SER A 95 -6.30 -0.25 8.44
N ILE A 96 -6.84 0.96 8.33
CA ILE A 96 -6.45 1.92 7.32
C ILE A 96 -5.73 3.06 8.02
N VAL A 97 -4.59 3.49 7.49
CA VAL A 97 -3.80 4.61 8.01
C VAL A 97 -3.78 5.70 6.96
N THR A 98 -4.12 6.92 7.33
CA THR A 98 -4.24 8.04 6.39
C THR A 98 -3.55 9.29 6.95
N ALA A 99 -2.80 10.00 6.10
CA ALA A 99 -2.13 11.28 6.42
C ALA A 99 -1.71 12.00 5.14
N ILE A 100 -1.16 13.22 5.23
CA ILE A 100 -0.46 13.89 4.13
C ILE A 100 0.95 13.33 4.06
N SER A 101 1.32 12.77 2.93
CA SER A 101 2.59 12.05 2.73
C SER A 101 3.80 12.97 2.59
N PRO A 102 4.96 12.64 3.20
CA PRO A 102 6.22 13.35 2.96
C PRO A 102 6.81 13.11 1.56
N LEU A 103 6.41 12.03 0.89
CA LEU A 103 6.86 11.70 -0.47
C LEU A 103 6.10 12.49 -1.54
N THR A 104 4.77 12.62 -1.35
CA THR A 104 3.86 13.05 -2.43
C THR A 104 3.18 14.39 -2.16
N ASP A 105 3.23 14.90 -0.94
CA ASP A 105 2.51 16.09 -0.45
C ASP A 105 0.98 16.02 -0.60
N ILE A 106 0.44 14.83 -0.91
CA ILE A 106 -1.00 14.56 -1.01
C ILE A 106 -1.45 13.53 0.02
N ILE A 107 -2.77 13.31 0.09
CA ILE A 107 -3.35 12.28 0.96
C ILE A 107 -2.90 10.89 0.51
N ILE A 108 -2.30 10.16 1.43
CA ILE A 108 -1.98 8.74 1.29
C ILE A 108 -2.89 7.92 2.20
N ASP A 109 -3.32 6.75 1.74
CA ASP A 109 -3.92 5.72 2.58
C ASP A 109 -3.15 4.41 2.45
N SER A 110 -2.93 3.72 3.56
CA SER A 110 -2.23 2.45 3.62
C SER A 110 -3.08 1.42 4.37
N ASN A 111 -3.26 0.25 3.76
CA ASN A 111 -4.08 -0.84 4.30
C ASN A 111 -3.17 -1.87 4.95
N VAL A 112 -3.33 -2.14 6.25
CA VAL A 112 -2.44 -2.99 7.03
C VAL A 112 -3.17 -4.11 7.74
N GLY A 113 -2.53 -5.29 7.84
CA GLY A 113 -2.97 -6.43 8.66
C GLY A 113 -2.67 -6.23 10.16
N GLY A 114 -2.73 -7.31 10.90
CA GLY A 114 -2.59 -7.28 12.35
C GLY A 114 -3.93 -7.13 13.06
N PHE A 115 -3.92 -6.90 14.36
CA PHE A 115 -5.14 -6.94 15.16
C PHE A 115 -5.57 -5.57 15.69
N PHE A 116 -4.79 -4.53 15.44
CA PHE A 116 -5.00 -3.21 16.04
C PHE A 116 -6.38 -2.61 15.73
N GLY A 117 -6.78 -2.56 14.45
CA GLY A 117 -8.06 -1.97 14.05
C GLY A 117 -9.27 -2.62 14.75
N PRO A 118 -9.42 -3.96 14.70
CA PRO A 118 -10.41 -4.65 15.48
C PRO A 118 -10.31 -4.42 16.99
N TRP A 119 -9.11 -4.43 17.58
CA TRP A 119 -8.95 -4.22 19.01
C TRP A 119 -9.31 -2.80 19.43
N MET A 120 -8.96 -1.79 18.64
CA MET A 120 -9.41 -0.42 18.82
C MET A 120 -10.95 -0.32 18.75
N LYS A 121 -11.59 -0.97 17.76
CA LYS A 121 -13.05 -1.01 17.64
C LYS A 121 -13.70 -1.66 18.85
N PHE A 122 -13.23 -2.82 19.29
CA PHE A 122 -13.80 -3.50 20.47
C PHE A 122 -13.44 -2.81 21.79
N SER A 123 -12.49 -1.87 21.76
CA SER A 123 -12.25 -0.92 22.85
C SER A 123 -13.18 0.29 22.81
N GLY A 124 -14.04 0.43 21.78
CA GLY A 124 -15.11 1.42 21.70
C GLY A 124 -14.94 2.51 20.66
N PHE A 125 -13.99 2.39 19.69
CA PHE A 125 -13.71 3.44 18.71
C PHE A 125 -13.57 2.88 17.28
N ASP A 126 -14.31 3.44 16.33
CA ASP A 126 -14.23 3.08 14.91
C ASP A 126 -13.00 3.71 14.22
N ALA A 127 -12.53 4.85 14.73
CA ALA A 127 -11.36 5.53 14.22
C ALA A 127 -10.64 6.35 15.30
N LEU A 128 -9.35 6.59 15.07
CA LEU A 128 -8.45 7.43 15.86
C LEU A 128 -7.90 8.55 14.98
N GLU A 129 -7.93 9.78 15.48
CA GLU A 129 -7.29 10.96 14.89
C GLU A 129 -6.25 11.52 15.85
N ILE A 130 -5.01 11.70 15.38
CA ILE A 130 -3.91 12.26 16.16
C ILE A 130 -3.41 13.53 15.51
N ASN A 131 -3.64 14.65 16.17
CA ASN A 131 -3.16 16.00 15.81
C ASN A 131 -2.05 16.46 16.73
N GLY A 132 -1.32 17.50 16.31
CA GLY A 132 -0.24 18.08 17.11
C GLY A 132 1.03 17.25 17.09
N LYS A 133 1.99 17.66 17.90
CA LYS A 133 3.27 16.98 18.17
C LYS A 133 3.55 16.99 19.66
N ALA A 134 4.00 15.88 20.21
CA ALA A 134 4.45 15.79 21.59
C ALA A 134 5.82 16.49 21.76
N GLU A 135 6.05 17.11 22.93
CA GLU A 135 7.34 17.72 23.26
C GLU A 135 8.42 16.68 23.55
N GLU A 136 8.03 15.46 23.96
CA GLU A 136 8.90 14.32 24.24
C GLU A 136 8.33 13.04 23.64
N PRO A 137 9.15 11.98 23.48
CA PRO A 137 8.68 10.68 23.00
C PRO A 137 7.57 10.10 23.89
N VAL A 138 6.47 9.65 23.27
CA VAL A 138 5.29 9.16 23.97
C VAL A 138 4.80 7.79 23.48
N VAL A 139 4.13 7.08 24.37
CA VAL A 139 3.25 5.94 24.05
C VAL A 139 1.82 6.35 24.33
N ILE A 140 0.93 6.06 23.38
CA ILE A 140 -0.52 6.20 23.53
C ILE A 140 -1.11 4.83 23.83
N VAL A 141 -1.92 4.70 24.88
CA VAL A 141 -2.55 3.43 25.24
C VAL A 141 -4.06 3.58 25.24
N ILE A 142 -4.72 2.72 24.48
CA ILE A 142 -6.18 2.57 24.38
C ILE A 142 -6.53 1.26 25.06
N ASP A 143 -6.99 1.31 26.31
CA ASP A 143 -7.27 0.12 27.11
C ASP A 143 -8.80 -0.03 27.29
N GLY A 144 -9.39 -0.89 26.47
CA GLY A 144 -10.83 -1.19 26.52
C GLY A 144 -11.24 -2.08 27.70
N VAL A 145 -10.29 -2.72 28.39
CA VAL A 145 -10.53 -3.49 29.61
C VAL A 145 -10.69 -2.55 30.79
N LYS A 146 -9.84 -1.52 30.88
CA LYS A 146 -9.90 -0.48 31.92
C LYS A 146 -10.82 0.69 31.57
N GLU A 147 -11.34 0.74 30.35
CA GLU A 147 -12.13 1.86 29.82
C GLU A 147 -11.40 3.20 29.97
N LYS A 148 -10.10 3.18 29.58
CA LYS A 148 -9.20 4.31 29.77
C LYS A 148 -8.26 4.49 28.59
N VAL A 149 -8.05 5.73 28.18
CA VAL A 149 -6.98 6.13 27.26
C VAL A 149 -6.00 6.98 28.03
N TRP A 150 -4.68 6.77 27.79
CA TRP A 150 -3.66 7.64 28.38
C TRP A 150 -2.44 7.80 27.47
N ILE A 151 -1.67 8.84 27.74
CA ILE A 151 -0.39 9.12 27.13
C ILE A 151 0.66 9.00 28.21
N GLU A 152 1.71 8.22 27.96
CA GLU A 152 2.84 8.06 28.90
C GLU A 152 4.17 8.38 28.22
N SER A 153 5.17 8.79 29.01
CA SER A 153 6.53 9.03 28.52
C SER A 153 7.20 7.75 28.01
N ALA A 154 7.89 7.86 26.88
CA ALA A 154 8.59 6.75 26.20
C ALA A 154 10.11 6.94 26.14
N LYS A 155 10.70 7.83 26.96
CA LYS A 155 12.11 8.22 26.90
C LYS A 155 13.09 7.06 27.00
N ASP A 156 12.73 6.00 27.72
CA ASP A 156 13.60 4.85 28.01
C ASP A 156 13.27 3.61 27.15
N LEU A 157 12.36 3.74 26.17
CA LEU A 157 11.98 2.63 25.30
C LEU A 157 12.92 2.53 24.08
N PRO A 158 13.18 1.31 23.57
CA PRO A 158 13.81 1.15 22.26
C PRO A 158 12.93 1.70 21.16
N THR A 159 13.45 1.83 19.95
CA THR A 159 12.71 2.28 18.77
C THR A 159 12.52 1.18 17.73
N GLU A 160 13.27 0.09 17.85
CA GLU A 160 13.17 -1.06 16.96
C GLU A 160 11.80 -1.76 17.11
N THR A 161 11.08 -1.93 16.00
CA THR A 161 9.68 -2.32 16.05
C THR A 161 9.44 -3.71 16.63
N HIS A 162 10.33 -4.67 16.36
CA HIS A 162 10.21 -6.03 16.91
C HIS A 162 10.42 -6.05 18.42
N LEU A 163 11.33 -5.24 18.96
CA LEU A 163 11.56 -5.13 20.42
C LEU A 163 10.36 -4.45 21.10
N LEU A 164 9.83 -3.36 20.49
CA LEU A 164 8.67 -2.66 21.01
C LEU A 164 7.44 -3.56 21.05
N ALA A 165 7.20 -4.34 19.99
CA ALA A 165 6.08 -5.27 19.93
C ALA A 165 6.10 -6.27 21.10
N GLU A 166 7.25 -6.89 21.37
CA GLU A 166 7.41 -7.85 22.48
C GLU A 166 7.27 -7.17 23.86
N MET A 167 7.99 -6.08 24.08
CA MET A 167 8.02 -5.39 25.36
C MET A 167 6.64 -4.82 25.75
N LEU A 168 5.94 -4.20 24.81
CA LEU A 168 4.66 -3.55 25.10
C LEU A 168 3.52 -4.56 25.15
N ASN A 169 3.57 -5.64 24.36
CA ASN A 169 2.62 -6.75 24.51
C ASN A 169 2.73 -7.37 25.90
N GLU A 170 3.94 -7.73 26.36
CA GLU A 170 4.19 -8.26 27.71
C GLU A 170 3.75 -7.28 28.82
N LYS A 171 4.01 -5.98 28.65
CA LYS A 171 3.69 -4.95 29.64
C LYS A 171 2.18 -4.78 29.86
N TYR A 172 1.39 -4.87 28.80
CA TYR A 172 -0.04 -4.56 28.87
C TYR A 172 -0.96 -5.77 28.92
N ALA A 173 -0.50 -6.95 28.52
CA ALA A 173 -1.25 -8.19 28.72
C ALA A 173 -1.39 -8.52 30.22
N LEU A 174 -2.55 -9.03 30.60
CA LEU A 174 -2.83 -9.45 31.99
C LEU A 174 -2.22 -10.83 32.32
N ASP A 175 -2.11 -11.68 31.30
CA ASP A 175 -1.53 -13.01 31.35
C ASP A 175 -1.16 -13.49 29.93
N GLU A 176 -0.68 -14.73 29.79
CA GLU A 176 -0.25 -15.30 28.49
C GLU A 176 -1.39 -15.42 27.46
N ASP A 177 -2.61 -15.71 27.88
CA ASP A 177 -3.76 -15.80 26.97
C ASP A 177 -4.23 -14.41 26.54
N ASP A 178 -4.03 -13.41 27.37
CA ASP A 178 -4.41 -12.01 27.11
C ASP A 178 -3.47 -11.33 26.10
N LYS A 179 -2.25 -11.82 25.90
CA LYS A 179 -1.33 -11.36 24.83
C LYS A 179 -1.99 -11.30 23.46
N LEU A 180 -2.95 -12.17 23.20
CA LEU A 180 -3.76 -12.20 21.96
C LEU A 180 -4.60 -10.93 21.75
N TYR A 181 -4.94 -10.22 22.82
CA TYR A 181 -5.81 -9.05 22.81
C TYR A 181 -5.04 -7.73 22.89
N VAL A 182 -3.71 -7.78 22.88
CA VAL A 182 -2.83 -6.60 22.83
C VAL A 182 -2.20 -6.49 21.44
N SER A 183 -2.32 -5.32 20.82
CA SER A 183 -1.67 -5.00 19.55
C SER A 183 -0.93 -3.67 19.65
N VAL A 184 0.28 -3.62 19.12
CA VAL A 184 1.17 -2.46 19.17
C VAL A 184 1.39 -1.92 17.76
N VAL A 185 1.23 -0.60 17.60
CA VAL A 185 1.62 0.14 16.40
C VAL A 185 2.90 0.90 16.70
N SER A 186 3.92 0.76 15.87
CA SER A 186 5.21 1.44 16.05
C SER A 186 5.88 1.75 14.71
N ALA A 187 6.87 2.65 14.74
CA ALA A 187 7.76 2.91 13.61
C ALA A 187 9.21 2.88 14.13
N GLY A 188 10.08 2.24 13.36
CA GLY A 188 11.47 2.06 13.72
C GLY A 188 12.35 3.31 13.50
N PRO A 189 13.64 3.24 13.87
CA PRO A 189 14.54 4.38 13.82
C PRO A 189 14.82 4.88 12.38
N GLY A 190 14.67 4.04 11.37
CA GLY A 190 14.78 4.47 9.97
C GLY A 190 13.71 5.46 9.55
N ALA A 191 12.54 5.41 10.16
CA ALA A 191 11.44 6.33 9.87
C ALA A 191 11.71 7.78 10.35
N ASP A 192 12.64 7.99 11.26
CA ASP A 192 13.09 9.34 11.65
C ASP A 192 13.87 10.03 10.50
N ASN A 193 14.48 9.26 9.61
CA ASN A 193 15.46 9.72 8.64
C ASN A 193 15.03 9.50 7.17
N ALA A 194 13.92 8.78 6.95
CA ALA A 194 13.40 8.47 5.63
C ALA A 194 12.00 9.05 5.40
N TYR A 195 11.69 9.48 4.17
CA TYR A 195 10.33 9.88 3.77
C TYR A 195 9.42 8.68 3.46
N PHE A 196 10.00 7.49 3.29
CA PHE A 196 9.30 6.23 3.09
C PHE A 196 9.27 5.35 4.36
N GLY A 197 9.23 5.98 5.54
CA GLY A 197 9.00 5.28 6.80
C GLY A 197 7.62 4.63 6.84
N CYS A 198 7.52 3.39 7.33
CA CYS A 198 6.26 2.67 7.46
C CYS A 198 5.88 2.42 8.93
N LEU A 199 4.59 2.20 9.18
CA LEU A 199 4.07 1.75 10.47
C LEU A 199 3.99 0.23 10.52
N ASN A 200 4.39 -0.33 11.65
CA ASN A 200 4.29 -1.75 11.96
C ASN A 200 3.16 -1.99 12.96
N PHE A 201 2.30 -2.97 12.68
CA PHE A 201 1.12 -3.36 13.45
C PHE A 201 1.31 -4.77 13.95
N SER A 202 1.45 -4.96 15.26
CA SER A 202 1.73 -6.27 15.84
C SER A 202 0.49 -7.14 16.03
N TYR A 203 0.73 -8.43 16.06
CA TYR A 203 -0.21 -9.43 16.58
C TYR A 203 0.55 -10.59 17.22
N TRP A 204 0.01 -11.13 18.33
CA TRP A 204 0.59 -12.28 18.99
C TRP A 204 0.33 -13.57 18.21
N ASP A 205 1.39 -14.21 17.76
CA ASP A 205 1.34 -15.55 17.15
C ASP A 205 1.49 -16.63 18.22
N LYS A 206 0.35 -17.14 18.70
CA LYS A 206 0.33 -18.22 19.72
C LYS A 206 1.02 -19.50 19.25
N LYS A 207 1.17 -19.72 17.93
CA LYS A 207 1.83 -20.89 17.34
C LYS A 207 3.33 -20.87 17.55
N ARG A 208 3.93 -19.67 17.44
CA ARG A 208 5.38 -19.44 17.54
C ARG A 208 5.82 -18.73 18.82
N GLU A 209 4.83 -18.26 19.60
CA GLU A 209 5.06 -17.51 20.84
C GLU A 209 5.92 -16.25 20.61
N VAL A 210 5.59 -15.51 19.54
CA VAL A 210 6.25 -14.26 19.14
C VAL A 210 5.22 -13.23 18.65
N ASN A 211 5.56 -11.95 18.74
CA ASN A 211 4.81 -10.91 18.07
C ASN A 211 5.29 -10.74 16.63
N HIS A 212 4.42 -11.02 15.66
CA HIS A 212 4.63 -10.62 14.29
C HIS A 212 4.18 -9.19 14.04
N VAL A 213 4.77 -8.54 13.04
CA VAL A 213 4.40 -7.19 12.61
C VAL A 213 3.95 -7.22 11.15
N LYS A 214 2.87 -6.48 10.84
CA LYS A 214 2.39 -6.20 9.49
C LYS A 214 2.49 -4.72 9.21
N GLN A 215 2.78 -4.34 7.98
CA GLN A 215 3.16 -2.98 7.62
C GLN A 215 2.01 -2.21 6.98
N ALA A 216 1.75 -0.96 7.48
CA ALA A 216 1.15 0.11 6.70
C ALA A 216 2.29 0.66 5.83
N GLY A 217 2.61 -0.11 4.78
CA GLY A 217 3.93 -0.11 4.17
C GLY A 217 4.26 1.15 3.39
N ARG A 218 3.28 1.90 2.87
CA ARG A 218 3.57 2.92 1.86
C ARG A 218 3.13 4.33 2.23
N GLY A 219 3.83 5.33 1.66
CA GLY A 219 3.46 6.73 1.75
C GLY A 219 4.01 7.50 2.94
N GLY A 220 4.98 6.94 3.67
CA GLY A 220 5.67 7.66 4.74
C GLY A 220 4.86 7.82 6.04
N THR A 221 3.91 6.92 6.29
CA THR A 221 3.07 6.98 7.51
C THR A 221 3.89 6.84 8.80
N GLY A 222 4.97 6.04 8.78
CA GLY A 222 5.92 5.91 9.88
C GLY A 222 6.73 7.18 10.12
N THR A 223 7.11 7.88 9.05
CA THR A 223 7.80 9.18 9.14
C THR A 223 6.94 10.22 9.86
N ILE A 224 5.66 10.31 9.51
CA ILE A 224 4.71 11.23 10.16
C ILE A 224 4.50 10.87 11.63
N PHE A 225 4.43 9.58 11.93
CA PHE A 225 4.30 9.07 13.29
C PHE A 225 5.48 9.48 14.17
N ARG A 226 6.71 9.28 13.66
CA ARG A 226 7.94 9.68 14.35
C ARG A 226 8.07 11.21 14.45
N ASP A 227 7.72 11.96 13.41
CA ASP A 227 7.69 13.43 13.41
C ASP A 227 6.75 14.01 14.48
N LYS A 228 5.73 13.26 14.89
CA LYS A 228 4.85 13.59 16.02
C LYS A 228 5.40 13.20 17.39
N ASN A 229 6.62 12.66 17.48
CA ASN A 229 7.23 12.10 18.68
C ASN A 229 6.46 10.90 19.27
N ILE A 230 5.75 10.14 18.44
CA ILE A 230 5.10 8.91 18.90
C ILE A 230 6.09 7.75 18.75
N VAL A 231 6.27 6.97 19.81
CA VAL A 231 7.07 5.72 19.81
C VAL A 231 6.18 4.52 19.55
N ALA A 232 5.02 4.48 20.21
CA ALA A 232 4.05 3.41 20.01
C ALA A 232 2.61 3.85 20.31
N ILE A 233 1.65 3.12 19.71
CA ILE A 233 0.25 3.13 20.13
C ILE A 233 -0.11 1.69 20.49
N VAL A 234 -0.74 1.49 21.64
CA VAL A 234 -1.17 0.18 22.13
C VAL A 234 -2.69 0.14 22.15
N ALA A 235 -3.29 -0.90 21.58
CA ALA A 235 -4.69 -1.23 21.76
C ALA A 235 -4.79 -2.52 22.58
N HIS A 236 -5.44 -2.45 23.75
CA HIS A 236 -5.74 -3.58 24.61
C HIS A 236 -7.25 -3.78 24.64
N SER A 237 -7.71 -4.81 23.94
CA SER A 237 -9.14 -5.14 23.81
C SER A 237 -9.61 -6.08 24.91
N PRO A 238 -10.84 -5.96 25.42
CA PRO A 238 -11.41 -7.07 26.16
C PRO A 238 -11.53 -8.32 25.28
N PRO A 239 -11.54 -9.53 25.86
CA PRO A 239 -11.80 -10.75 25.14
C PRO A 239 -13.14 -10.69 24.37
N VAL A 240 -13.12 -11.05 23.09
CA VAL A 240 -14.27 -10.91 22.20
C VAL A 240 -14.76 -12.26 21.67
N ALA A 241 -16.08 -12.43 21.60
CA ALA A 241 -16.73 -13.56 20.97
C ALA A 241 -16.67 -13.47 19.43
N SER A 242 -17.01 -14.57 18.76
CA SER A 242 -17.07 -14.62 17.29
C SER A 242 -18.14 -13.69 16.67
N SER A 243 -19.12 -13.27 17.46
CA SER A 243 -20.19 -12.35 17.07
C SER A 243 -19.97 -10.91 17.54
N ALA A 244 -18.73 -10.52 17.86
CA ALA A 244 -18.41 -9.24 18.49
C ALA A 244 -18.84 -8.00 17.67
N ASN A 245 -19.00 -8.13 16.34
CA ASN A 245 -19.53 -7.06 15.48
C ASN A 245 -21.06 -6.90 15.57
N GLU A 246 -21.75 -7.75 16.34
CA GLU A 246 -23.21 -7.77 16.52
C GLU A 246 -23.98 -7.56 15.20
N PRO A 247 -23.83 -8.52 14.25
CA PRO A 247 -24.40 -8.39 12.92
C PRO A 247 -25.94 -8.41 12.98
N GLU A 248 -26.59 -7.69 12.06
CA GLU A 248 -28.06 -7.68 11.91
C GLU A 248 -28.60 -9.06 11.55
N GLU A 249 -27.93 -9.77 10.62
CA GLU A 249 -28.35 -11.08 10.12
C GLU A 249 -27.24 -12.13 10.32
N PRO A 250 -27.03 -12.63 11.55
CA PRO A 250 -25.90 -13.49 11.87
C PRO A 250 -25.90 -14.84 11.15
N ASP A 251 -27.05 -15.39 10.79
CA ASP A 251 -27.14 -16.66 10.06
C ASP A 251 -26.81 -16.48 8.58
N GLU A 252 -27.20 -15.38 7.96
CA GLU A 252 -26.81 -15.05 6.59
C GLU A 252 -25.31 -14.78 6.50
N LEU A 253 -24.76 -14.03 7.46
CA LEU A 253 -23.33 -13.82 7.58
C LEU A 253 -22.53 -15.14 7.60
N LYS A 254 -23.00 -16.12 8.39
CA LYS A 254 -22.37 -17.45 8.42
C LYS A 254 -22.47 -18.20 7.10
N GLN A 255 -23.59 -18.06 6.37
CA GLN A 255 -23.79 -18.72 5.09
C GLN A 255 -22.87 -18.15 4.02
N VAL A 256 -22.84 -16.82 3.86
CA VAL A 256 -21.98 -16.15 2.89
C VAL A 256 -20.50 -16.37 3.23
N GLY A 257 -20.14 -16.33 4.54
CA GLY A 257 -18.79 -16.60 5.01
C GLY A 257 -18.31 -18.02 4.69
N ARG A 258 -19.16 -19.03 4.88
CA ARG A 258 -18.85 -20.41 4.50
C ARG A 258 -18.68 -20.58 2.98
N LYS A 259 -19.60 -19.98 2.20
CA LYS A 259 -19.53 -20.00 0.73
C LYS A 259 -18.19 -19.42 0.27
N HIS A 260 -17.86 -18.24 0.72
CA HIS A 260 -16.63 -17.53 0.34
C HIS A 260 -15.36 -18.29 0.77
N THR A 261 -15.33 -18.81 1.99
CA THR A 261 -14.22 -19.64 2.48
C THR A 261 -14.01 -20.89 1.63
N MET A 262 -15.09 -21.59 1.25
CA MET A 262 -14.99 -22.79 0.42
C MET A 262 -14.51 -22.48 -0.99
N GLU A 263 -14.91 -21.35 -1.57
CA GLU A 263 -14.40 -20.87 -2.86
C GLU A 263 -12.89 -20.62 -2.80
N ILE A 264 -12.41 -19.88 -1.77
CA ILE A 264 -10.98 -19.64 -1.55
C ILE A 264 -10.20 -20.96 -1.45
N LEU A 265 -10.65 -21.89 -0.59
CA LEU A 265 -9.96 -23.14 -0.36
C LEU A 265 -9.89 -24.02 -1.60
N LYS A 266 -10.94 -23.99 -2.44
CA LYS A 266 -10.97 -24.72 -3.72
C LYS A 266 -9.96 -24.15 -4.71
N LEU A 267 -9.98 -22.85 -4.93
CA LEU A 267 -9.17 -22.17 -5.94
C LEU A 267 -7.70 -22.06 -5.53
N ASP A 268 -7.40 -21.92 -4.24
CA ASP A 268 -6.03 -21.82 -3.75
C ASP A 268 -5.19 -23.05 -4.12
N LYS A 269 -5.75 -24.26 -3.95
CA LYS A 269 -5.06 -25.49 -4.28
C LYS A 269 -4.74 -25.61 -5.77
N GLU A 270 -5.65 -25.14 -6.62
CA GLU A 270 -5.58 -25.33 -8.07
C GLU A 270 -4.81 -24.22 -8.78
N GLN A 271 -4.82 -22.99 -8.23
CA GLN A 271 -4.37 -21.80 -8.93
C GLN A 271 -3.30 -20.99 -8.18
N ASN A 272 -3.50 -20.68 -6.91
CA ASN A 272 -2.79 -19.56 -6.27
C ASN A 272 -1.71 -19.99 -5.25
N ARG A 273 -1.86 -21.13 -4.59
CA ARG A 273 -0.94 -21.66 -3.56
C ARG A 273 -0.63 -20.67 -2.40
N MET A 274 -1.53 -19.72 -2.14
CA MET A 274 -1.35 -18.67 -1.11
C MET A 274 -1.18 -19.26 0.29
N ARG A 275 -1.90 -20.35 0.56
CA ARG A 275 -1.81 -21.06 1.85
C ARG A 275 -0.50 -21.81 2.04
N VAL A 276 0.25 -22.06 0.98
CA VAL A 276 1.51 -22.83 0.99
C VAL A 276 2.71 -21.88 1.04
N ILE A 277 2.72 -20.86 0.18
CA ILE A 277 3.88 -19.96 0.00
C ILE A 277 3.53 -18.48 -0.05
N GLY A 278 2.28 -18.10 0.23
CA GLY A 278 1.88 -16.69 0.17
C GLY A 278 2.13 -16.06 -1.20
N THR A 279 2.34 -14.75 -1.23
CA THR A 279 2.66 -14.03 -2.47
C THR A 279 4.04 -14.38 -3.05
N ALA A 280 4.88 -15.11 -2.32
CA ALA A 280 6.15 -15.62 -2.82
C ALA A 280 6.01 -16.60 -4.01
N HIS A 281 4.78 -17.00 -4.39
CA HIS A 281 4.55 -17.76 -5.63
C HIS A 281 4.65 -16.87 -6.89
N LEU A 282 4.47 -15.56 -6.77
CA LEU A 282 4.42 -14.62 -7.91
C LEU A 282 5.74 -14.45 -8.67
N PRO A 283 6.94 -14.49 -8.06
CA PRO A 283 8.19 -14.30 -8.82
C PRO A 283 8.32 -15.21 -10.04
N SER A 284 7.94 -16.48 -9.92
CA SER A 284 7.98 -17.43 -11.05
C SER A 284 7.04 -17.00 -12.18
N ILE A 285 5.80 -16.67 -11.86
CA ILE A 285 4.79 -16.24 -12.84
C ILE A 285 5.23 -14.94 -13.51
N MET A 286 5.67 -13.95 -12.71
CA MET A 286 6.10 -12.67 -13.25
C MET A 286 7.33 -12.82 -14.15
N SER A 287 8.28 -13.68 -13.80
CA SER A 287 9.44 -13.99 -14.63
C SER A 287 9.05 -14.68 -15.95
N GLU A 288 8.15 -15.66 -15.90
CA GLU A 288 7.66 -16.37 -17.11
C GLU A 288 6.99 -15.44 -18.12
N PHE A 289 6.25 -14.43 -17.62
CA PHE A 289 5.59 -13.42 -18.45
C PHE A 289 6.44 -12.19 -18.73
N ASP A 290 7.73 -12.17 -18.35
CA ASP A 290 8.65 -11.05 -18.56
C ASP A 290 8.21 -9.77 -17.80
N LEU A 291 7.72 -9.93 -16.57
CA LEU A 291 7.13 -8.89 -15.72
C LEU A 291 7.84 -8.70 -14.37
N LEU A 292 8.80 -9.58 -14.00
CA LEU A 292 9.55 -9.47 -12.75
C LEU A 292 10.63 -8.38 -12.84
N PRO A 293 10.55 -7.29 -12.07
CA PRO A 293 11.58 -6.25 -12.11
C PRO A 293 12.99 -6.80 -11.84
N THR A 294 13.89 -6.51 -12.76
CA THR A 294 15.28 -6.90 -12.67
C THR A 294 16.15 -5.74 -13.12
N TYR A 295 17.15 -5.37 -12.28
CA TYR A 295 18.05 -4.25 -12.53
C TYR A 295 17.30 -2.94 -12.81
N ASN A 296 16.59 -2.41 -11.80
CA ASN A 296 15.78 -1.19 -11.88
C ASN A 296 14.71 -1.24 -12.99
N PHE A 297 13.90 -2.30 -13.04
CA PHE A 297 12.86 -2.50 -14.06
C PHE A 297 13.38 -2.55 -15.51
N LYS A 298 14.69 -2.69 -15.71
CA LYS A 298 15.30 -2.76 -17.01
C LYS A 298 14.82 -3.98 -17.79
N PHE A 299 14.78 -5.13 -17.13
CA PHE A 299 14.29 -6.40 -17.65
C PHE A 299 13.12 -6.93 -16.83
N GLY A 300 12.34 -7.81 -17.42
CA GLY A 300 11.23 -8.52 -16.76
C GLY A 300 11.61 -9.90 -16.23
N ARG A 301 12.88 -10.28 -16.35
CA ARG A 301 13.56 -11.46 -15.81
C ARG A 301 15.06 -11.28 -15.92
N ASP A 302 15.85 -12.04 -15.17
CA ASP A 302 17.29 -12.00 -15.31
C ASP A 302 17.74 -12.66 -16.63
N PRO A 303 18.56 -11.99 -17.46
CA PRO A 303 19.03 -12.55 -18.73
C PRO A 303 19.80 -13.88 -18.58
N ASP A 304 20.49 -14.08 -17.45
CA ASP A 304 21.24 -15.30 -17.12
C ASP A 304 20.40 -16.35 -16.37
N GLY A 305 19.14 -16.04 -16.04
CA GLY A 305 18.21 -16.92 -15.32
C GLY A 305 18.50 -17.07 -13.84
N LYS A 306 19.18 -16.13 -13.20
CA LYS A 306 19.51 -16.13 -11.76
C LYS A 306 18.27 -15.88 -10.90
N ASP A 307 17.24 -15.20 -11.43
CA ASP A 307 15.97 -14.94 -10.79
C ASP A 307 15.23 -16.21 -10.33
N LYS A 308 15.56 -17.37 -10.91
CA LYS A 308 15.05 -18.68 -10.47
C LYS A 308 15.41 -19.00 -9.02
N ASN A 309 16.47 -18.42 -8.48
CA ASN A 309 16.85 -18.55 -7.08
C ASN A 309 15.86 -17.85 -6.13
N LEU A 310 14.97 -17.01 -6.67
CA LEU A 310 13.94 -16.27 -5.94
C LEU A 310 12.52 -16.79 -6.22
N TRP A 311 12.36 -17.92 -6.91
CA TRP A 311 11.05 -18.45 -7.23
C TRP A 311 10.37 -19.12 -6.03
N GLY A 312 9.06 -19.31 -6.12
CA GLY A 312 8.23 -19.75 -5.01
C GLY A 312 8.62 -21.09 -4.38
N ASP A 313 9.12 -22.04 -5.17
CA ASP A 313 9.60 -23.34 -4.68
C ASP A 313 10.86 -23.22 -3.79
N VAL A 314 11.68 -22.18 -4.00
CA VAL A 314 12.79 -21.87 -3.10
C VAL A 314 12.25 -21.41 -1.75
N TYR A 315 11.28 -20.48 -1.72
CA TYR A 315 10.67 -20.00 -0.49
C TYR A 315 9.84 -21.05 0.23
N GLU A 316 9.18 -21.97 -0.49
CA GLU A 316 8.48 -23.10 0.11
C GLU A 316 9.41 -23.95 1.01
N ASN A 317 10.69 -24.06 0.63
CA ASN A 317 11.69 -24.78 1.43
C ASN A 317 12.28 -23.97 2.58
N ILE A 318 12.18 -22.61 2.52
CA ILE A 318 12.72 -21.71 3.53
C ILE A 318 11.68 -21.39 4.61
N PHE A 319 10.41 -21.23 4.22
CA PHE A 319 9.33 -20.94 5.16
C PHE A 319 9.15 -22.08 6.16
N THR A 320 9.06 -21.68 7.42
CA THR A 320 8.94 -22.65 8.51
C THR A 320 7.48 -23.02 8.72
N ASP A 321 7.09 -24.21 8.25
CA ASP A 321 5.81 -24.82 8.62
C ASP A 321 5.94 -25.63 9.91
N THR A 322 5.22 -25.20 10.95
CA THR A 322 5.19 -25.92 12.22
C THR A 322 4.10 -27.00 12.24
N GLY A 323 3.30 -27.15 11.17
CA GLY A 323 2.17 -28.09 11.08
C GLY A 323 1.03 -27.79 12.07
N LYS A 324 1.06 -26.70 12.81
CA LYS A 324 0.08 -26.33 13.83
C LYS A 324 -0.54 -24.96 13.53
N GLY A 325 -1.87 -24.87 13.54
CA GLY A 325 -2.60 -23.64 13.32
C GLY A 325 -2.51 -23.12 11.88
N TRP A 326 -2.75 -21.85 11.69
CA TRP A 326 -2.69 -21.15 10.39
C TRP A 326 -1.79 -19.93 10.44
N ASP A 327 -1.29 -19.52 9.28
CA ASP A 327 -0.44 -18.36 9.09
C ASP A 327 -1.26 -17.19 8.51
N GLY A 328 -2.03 -16.52 9.34
CA GLY A 328 -2.90 -15.42 8.95
C GLY A 328 -2.72 -14.19 9.83
N CYS A 329 -2.70 -13.01 9.20
CA CYS A 329 -2.67 -11.72 9.90
C CYS A 329 -4.02 -11.33 10.52
N TRP A 330 -5.00 -12.24 10.54
CA TRP A 330 -6.28 -12.14 11.25
C TRP A 330 -6.81 -13.52 11.61
N ARG A 331 -7.55 -13.60 12.71
CA ARG A 331 -8.15 -14.84 13.24
C ARG A 331 -9.07 -15.46 12.20
N GLY A 332 -8.88 -16.75 11.93
CA GLY A 332 -9.72 -17.51 11.00
C GLY A 332 -9.57 -17.17 9.51
N CYS A 333 -8.52 -16.45 9.12
CA CYS A 333 -8.29 -16.12 7.72
C CYS A 333 -8.01 -17.36 6.87
N ALA A 334 -8.91 -17.68 5.91
CA ALA A 334 -8.79 -18.83 5.03
C ALA A 334 -7.68 -18.68 3.98
N ILE A 335 -7.22 -17.46 3.67
CA ILE A 335 -6.10 -17.22 2.75
C ILE A 335 -4.80 -17.75 3.32
N ASN A 336 -4.54 -17.52 4.64
CA ASN A 336 -3.38 -18.09 5.33
C ASN A 336 -2.02 -17.76 4.69
N CYS A 337 -1.84 -16.53 4.20
CA CYS A 337 -0.69 -16.11 3.37
C CYS A 337 0.49 -15.51 4.15
N ALA A 338 0.38 -15.36 5.47
CA ALA A 338 1.42 -14.75 6.31
C ALA A 338 2.46 -15.79 6.74
N HIS A 339 3.35 -16.15 5.83
CA HIS A 339 4.44 -17.09 6.12
C HIS A 339 5.63 -16.39 6.78
N CYS A 340 6.49 -17.15 7.44
CA CYS A 340 7.68 -16.61 8.09
C CYS A 340 8.88 -17.57 8.01
N VAL A 341 10.07 -17.02 8.20
CA VAL A 341 11.34 -17.75 8.32
C VAL A 341 11.80 -17.72 9.77
N GLN A 342 11.64 -18.85 10.48
CA GLN A 342 12.14 -18.97 11.85
C GLN A 342 13.61 -19.35 11.88
N GLY A 343 14.32 -18.94 12.92
CA GLY A 343 15.71 -19.31 13.12
C GLY A 343 16.68 -18.60 12.17
N THR A 344 16.25 -17.49 11.56
CA THR A 344 17.13 -16.67 10.73
C THR A 344 18.25 -16.08 11.56
N LYS A 345 19.49 -16.40 11.19
CA LYS A 345 20.68 -15.83 11.83
C LYS A 345 21.10 -14.56 11.11
N ILE A 346 21.03 -13.44 11.79
CA ILE A 346 21.40 -12.12 11.27
C ILE A 346 22.90 -12.01 11.07
N LYS A 347 23.35 -11.52 9.93
CA LYS A 347 24.76 -11.45 9.52
C LYS A 347 25.34 -10.04 9.58
N THR A 348 24.51 -9.00 9.53
CA THR A 348 24.93 -7.59 9.44
C THR A 348 24.33 -6.76 10.59
N GLY A 349 24.73 -5.51 10.72
CA GLY A 349 24.12 -4.49 11.58
C GLY A 349 24.14 -4.76 13.08
N PRO A 350 23.28 -4.05 13.84
CA PRO A 350 23.29 -4.10 15.29
C PRO A 350 22.83 -5.45 15.87
N PHE A 351 22.04 -6.22 15.14
CA PHE A 351 21.54 -7.54 15.56
C PHE A 351 22.38 -8.70 15.02
N LYS A 352 23.60 -8.42 14.53
CA LYS A 352 24.51 -9.46 14.02
C LYS A 352 24.77 -10.55 15.06
N GLY A 353 24.43 -11.78 14.68
CA GLY A 353 24.57 -12.96 15.53
C GLY A 353 23.29 -13.40 16.22
N ASP A 354 22.28 -12.54 16.28
CA ASP A 354 20.98 -12.88 16.83
C ASP A 354 20.24 -13.85 15.92
N THR A 355 19.32 -14.59 16.52
CA THR A 355 18.42 -15.50 15.81
C THR A 355 17.00 -14.97 15.95
N VAL A 356 16.34 -14.69 14.82
CA VAL A 356 15.04 -14.03 14.77
C VAL A 356 14.03 -14.86 13.99
N CYS A 357 12.74 -14.52 14.14
CA CYS A 357 11.68 -14.93 13.26
C CYS A 357 11.35 -13.75 12.33
N VAL A 358 11.47 -13.95 11.02
CA VAL A 358 11.20 -12.93 10.01
C VAL A 358 9.84 -13.19 9.39
N ASP A 359 8.93 -12.21 9.44
CA ASP A 359 7.64 -12.26 8.75
C ASP A 359 7.85 -11.99 7.24
N GLY A 360 7.34 -12.86 6.38
CA GLY A 360 7.61 -12.83 4.95
C GLY A 360 8.92 -13.54 4.55
N PRO A 361 9.54 -13.14 3.40
CA PRO A 361 9.21 -11.98 2.58
C PRO A 361 7.99 -12.19 1.65
N GLU A 362 7.29 -11.09 1.38
CA GLU A 362 6.23 -11.02 0.38
C GLU A 362 6.81 -10.77 -1.03
N TYR A 363 6.00 -10.96 -2.09
CA TYR A 363 6.43 -10.74 -3.48
C TYR A 363 7.15 -9.40 -3.71
N GLU A 364 6.56 -8.32 -3.25
CA GLU A 364 7.11 -6.98 -3.45
C GLU A 364 8.52 -6.85 -2.84
N THR A 365 8.74 -7.42 -1.67
CA THR A 365 10.06 -7.47 -1.02
C THR A 365 11.03 -8.37 -1.78
N ILE A 366 10.57 -9.55 -2.24
CA ILE A 366 11.39 -10.48 -3.01
C ILE A 366 11.88 -9.84 -4.31
N ALA A 367 10.99 -9.14 -5.02
CA ALA A 367 11.34 -8.45 -6.25
C ALA A 367 12.21 -7.23 -6.00
N GLY A 368 11.78 -6.32 -5.10
CA GLY A 368 12.47 -5.04 -4.85
C GLY A 368 13.84 -5.20 -4.22
N CYS A 369 13.93 -5.96 -3.12
CA CYS A 369 15.19 -6.23 -2.42
C CYS A 369 16.00 -7.39 -3.04
N GLY A 370 15.46 -8.04 -4.07
CA GLY A 370 16.10 -9.14 -4.78
C GLY A 370 16.46 -8.77 -6.22
N SER A 371 15.69 -9.24 -7.20
CA SER A 371 16.01 -9.12 -8.63
C SER A 371 16.16 -7.67 -9.10
N ASN A 372 15.37 -6.75 -8.57
CA ASN A 372 15.42 -5.33 -8.97
C ASN A 372 16.76 -4.64 -8.66
N ILE A 373 17.49 -5.14 -7.67
CA ILE A 373 18.84 -4.68 -7.28
C ILE A 373 19.94 -5.69 -7.62
N GLY A 374 19.62 -6.78 -8.32
CA GLY A 374 20.56 -7.83 -8.72
C GLY A 374 21.01 -8.76 -7.59
N VAL A 375 20.27 -8.84 -6.49
CA VAL A 375 20.50 -9.75 -5.37
C VAL A 375 19.65 -11.01 -5.58
N PHE A 376 20.29 -12.18 -5.73
CA PHE A 376 19.64 -13.45 -6.05
C PHE A 376 19.86 -14.53 -4.97
N ASP A 377 20.30 -14.14 -3.77
CA ASP A 377 20.33 -14.99 -2.59
C ASP A 377 19.07 -14.75 -1.74
N PRO A 378 18.17 -15.75 -1.58
CA PRO A 378 16.94 -15.58 -0.82
C PRO A 378 17.17 -15.23 0.65
N TYR A 379 18.28 -15.68 1.25
CA TYR A 379 18.59 -15.34 2.65
C TYR A 379 19.06 -13.89 2.81
N HIS A 380 19.67 -13.28 1.78
CA HIS A 380 19.95 -11.86 1.76
C HIS A 380 18.65 -11.04 1.72
N VAL A 381 17.67 -11.49 0.91
CA VAL A 381 16.34 -10.86 0.88
C VAL A 381 15.64 -10.96 2.23
N VAL A 382 15.68 -12.12 2.90
CA VAL A 382 15.11 -12.31 4.24
C VAL A 382 15.76 -11.37 5.27
N GLU A 383 17.08 -11.18 5.24
CA GLU A 383 17.76 -10.27 6.15
C GLU A 383 17.42 -8.80 5.86
N MET A 384 17.35 -8.39 4.58
CA MET A 384 16.88 -7.04 4.21
C MET A 384 15.44 -6.81 4.68
N ASN A 385 14.55 -7.79 4.54
CA ASN A 385 13.18 -7.71 5.03
C ASN A 385 13.14 -7.47 6.55
N PHE A 386 13.92 -8.25 7.33
CA PHE A 386 14.02 -8.06 8.77
C PHE A 386 14.43 -6.62 9.15
N TYR A 387 15.45 -6.08 8.47
CA TYR A 387 15.91 -4.74 8.76
C TYR A 387 14.94 -3.65 8.31
N CYS A 388 14.27 -3.81 7.17
CA CYS A 388 13.21 -2.90 6.76
C CYS A 388 12.08 -2.86 7.79
N ASP A 389 11.63 -4.02 8.27
CA ASP A 389 10.58 -4.11 9.29
C ASP A 389 11.02 -3.48 10.61
N THR A 390 12.20 -3.84 11.10
CA THR A 390 12.66 -3.35 12.40
C THR A 390 13.05 -1.88 12.39
N TYR A 391 13.50 -1.36 11.25
CA TYR A 391 13.78 0.06 11.04
C TYR A 391 12.55 0.88 10.65
N GLY A 392 11.43 0.23 10.34
CA GLY A 392 10.20 0.88 9.91
C GLY A 392 10.33 1.51 8.52
N LEU A 393 10.86 0.78 7.53
CA LEU A 393 11.08 1.22 6.15
C LEU A 393 10.21 0.43 5.16
N ASP A 394 9.62 1.11 4.19
CA ASP A 394 8.89 0.50 3.07
C ASP A 394 9.84 -0.28 2.16
N THR A 395 9.70 -1.61 2.10
CA THR A 395 10.57 -2.48 1.29
C THR A 395 10.48 -2.19 -0.20
N ILE A 396 9.34 -1.70 -0.69
CA ILE A 396 9.15 -1.32 -2.10
C ILE A 396 9.98 -0.08 -2.41
N SER A 397 9.84 0.99 -1.60
CA SER A 397 10.62 2.21 -1.79
C SER A 397 12.12 1.95 -1.60
N VAL A 398 12.50 1.12 -0.62
CA VAL A 398 13.90 0.68 -0.41
C VAL A 398 14.43 0.00 -1.69
N GLY A 399 13.72 -1.00 -2.22
CA GLY A 399 14.17 -1.74 -3.40
C GLY A 399 14.23 -0.88 -4.66
N THR A 400 13.17 -0.13 -4.95
CA THR A 400 13.09 0.72 -6.14
C THR A 400 14.10 1.87 -6.10
N ALA A 401 14.26 2.55 -4.94
CA ALA A 401 15.26 3.60 -4.78
C ALA A 401 16.69 3.05 -4.86
N MET A 402 16.95 1.86 -4.31
CA MET A 402 18.25 1.20 -4.40
C MET A 402 18.57 0.81 -5.84
N GLY A 403 17.60 0.27 -6.59
CA GLY A 403 17.76 -0.03 -8.01
C GLY A 403 18.13 1.21 -8.84
N PHE A 404 17.43 2.33 -8.58
CA PHE A 404 17.76 3.63 -9.21
C PHE A 404 19.19 4.09 -8.88
N VAL A 405 19.60 3.99 -7.61
CA VAL A 405 20.97 4.35 -7.17
C VAL A 405 22.03 3.47 -7.84
N MET A 406 21.81 2.16 -7.86
CA MET A 406 22.73 1.22 -8.49
C MET A 406 22.89 1.48 -9.99
N GLU A 407 21.80 1.78 -10.71
CA GLU A 407 21.88 2.12 -12.11
C GLU A 407 22.58 3.46 -12.36
N CYS A 408 22.32 4.48 -11.53
CA CYS A 408 23.06 5.74 -11.58
C CYS A 408 24.55 5.55 -11.30
N PHE A 409 24.92 4.59 -10.47
CA PHE A 409 26.31 4.23 -10.20
C PHE A 409 26.96 3.54 -11.42
N GLU A 410 26.29 2.59 -12.05
CA GLU A 410 26.76 1.93 -13.28
C GLU A 410 26.87 2.92 -14.47
N ALA A 411 25.98 3.90 -14.54
CA ALA A 411 26.02 4.96 -15.56
C ALA A 411 27.07 6.06 -15.28
N GLY A 412 27.81 5.98 -14.17
CA GLY A 412 28.82 6.96 -13.77
C GLY A 412 28.26 8.30 -13.30
N ILE A 413 26.96 8.40 -13.07
CA ILE A 413 26.31 9.57 -12.46
C ILE A 413 26.65 9.61 -10.96
N LEU A 414 26.65 8.45 -10.30
CA LEU A 414 27.17 8.26 -8.94
C LEU A 414 28.53 7.57 -8.97
N ASN A 415 29.30 7.76 -7.92
CA ASN A 415 30.58 7.11 -7.64
C ASN A 415 30.81 7.04 -6.13
N GLU A 416 31.88 6.40 -5.68
CA GLU A 416 32.19 6.23 -4.26
C GLU A 416 32.29 7.56 -3.48
N GLU A 417 32.76 8.65 -4.12
CA GLU A 417 32.81 9.98 -3.51
C GLU A 417 31.40 10.54 -3.23
N ARG A 418 30.47 10.37 -4.19
CA ARG A 418 29.08 10.87 -4.10
C ARG A 418 28.19 9.99 -3.23
N THR A 419 28.63 8.78 -2.90
CA THR A 419 27.91 7.80 -2.08
C THR A 419 28.57 7.56 -0.73
N ASP A 420 29.38 8.50 -0.25
CA ASP A 420 30.10 8.44 1.03
C ASP A 420 30.89 7.14 1.23
N GLY A 421 31.58 6.71 0.17
CA GLY A 421 32.47 5.55 0.12
C GLY A 421 31.77 4.21 -0.18
N LEU A 422 30.47 4.19 -0.42
CA LEU A 422 29.74 2.97 -0.76
C LEU A 422 29.81 2.68 -2.25
N LYS A 423 30.19 1.45 -2.61
CA LYS A 423 30.26 1.00 -4.03
C LYS A 423 28.98 0.30 -4.43
N LEU A 424 27.92 1.08 -4.67
CA LEU A 424 26.55 0.61 -4.90
C LEU A 424 26.35 0.11 -6.35
N LYS A 425 27.02 -0.99 -6.71
CA LYS A 425 26.85 -1.70 -7.99
C LYS A 425 25.75 -2.77 -7.89
N TRP A 426 25.32 -3.28 -9.05
CA TRP A 426 24.37 -4.39 -9.09
C TRP A 426 24.82 -5.56 -8.21
N GLY A 427 23.94 -6.01 -7.33
CA GLY A 427 24.18 -7.13 -6.41
C GLY A 427 25.09 -6.84 -5.21
N ALA A 428 25.47 -5.57 -4.99
CA ALA A 428 26.29 -5.16 -3.83
C ALA A 428 25.47 -5.18 -2.54
N TYR A 429 25.16 -6.38 -2.04
CA TYR A 429 24.32 -6.60 -0.88
C TYR A 429 24.90 -5.96 0.40
N GLU A 430 26.18 -6.13 0.66
CA GLU A 430 26.84 -5.61 1.87
C GLU A 430 26.79 -4.08 1.93
N GLU A 431 27.03 -3.41 0.81
CA GLU A 431 26.97 -1.95 0.71
C GLU A 431 25.52 -1.44 0.77
N ALA A 432 24.56 -2.17 0.21
CA ALA A 432 23.13 -1.86 0.34
C ALA A 432 22.69 -1.96 1.81
N MET A 433 23.09 -3.03 2.51
CA MET A 433 22.82 -3.17 3.95
C MET A 433 23.47 -2.07 4.77
N GLU A 434 24.73 -1.73 4.49
CA GLU A 434 25.43 -0.64 5.20
C GLU A 434 24.72 0.71 4.96
N LEU A 435 24.22 0.98 3.75
CA LEU A 435 23.42 2.18 3.49
C LEU A 435 22.15 2.22 4.36
N LEU A 436 21.43 1.11 4.51
CA LEU A 436 20.26 1.02 5.39
C LEU A 436 20.63 1.21 6.86
N HIS A 437 21.75 0.62 7.31
CA HIS A 437 22.23 0.80 8.69
C HIS A 437 22.62 2.25 8.97
N ARG A 438 23.32 2.93 8.05
CA ARG A 438 23.66 4.36 8.17
C ARG A 438 22.41 5.24 8.17
N LEU A 439 21.42 4.94 7.32
CA LEU A 439 20.14 5.63 7.31
C LEU A 439 19.43 5.51 8.66
N ALA A 440 19.35 4.31 9.22
CA ALA A 440 18.71 4.08 10.52
C ALA A 440 19.42 4.80 11.67
N ARG A 441 20.75 4.98 11.57
CA ARG A 441 21.55 5.77 12.54
C ARG A 441 21.47 7.28 12.32
N GLY A 442 20.83 7.75 11.25
CA GLY A 442 20.74 9.18 10.89
C GLY A 442 22.09 9.78 10.46
N GLU A 443 22.95 8.99 9.82
CA GLU A 443 24.23 9.49 9.31
C GLU A 443 23.99 10.50 8.17
N GLU A 444 24.57 11.68 8.31
CA GLU A 444 24.47 12.74 7.31
C GLU A 444 25.07 12.32 5.97
N GLY A 445 24.72 13.03 4.88
CA GLY A 445 25.24 12.79 3.55
C GLY A 445 24.31 11.94 2.69
N PHE A 446 24.88 11.00 1.95
CA PHE A 446 24.13 10.19 0.98
C PHE A 446 23.02 9.32 1.61
N PRO A 447 23.19 8.73 2.82
CA PRO A 447 22.10 8.01 3.47
C PRO A 447 20.84 8.85 3.67
N MET A 448 20.99 10.10 4.14
CA MET A 448 19.86 11.02 4.32
C MET A 448 19.25 11.47 2.99
N LEU A 449 20.03 11.58 1.93
CA LEU A 449 19.52 11.88 0.59
C LEU A 449 18.72 10.69 0.03
N TYR A 450 19.25 9.48 0.16
CA TYR A 450 18.58 8.24 -0.21
C TYR A 450 17.23 8.09 0.52
N GLY A 451 17.20 8.37 1.82
CA GLY A 451 15.99 8.33 2.63
C GLY A 451 14.86 9.27 2.16
N LYS A 452 15.16 10.27 1.34
CA LYS A 452 14.16 11.18 0.77
C LYS A 452 13.44 10.64 -0.48
N GLY A 453 13.85 9.47 -0.99
CA GLY A 453 13.24 8.82 -2.14
C GLY A 453 13.72 9.32 -3.50
N VAL A 454 13.28 8.63 -4.57
CA VAL A 454 13.79 8.82 -5.95
C VAL A 454 13.54 10.24 -6.47
N LYS A 455 12.36 10.82 -6.25
CA LYS A 455 12.04 12.19 -6.68
C LYS A 455 13.06 13.20 -6.15
N LYS A 456 13.33 13.16 -4.85
CA LYS A 456 14.27 14.09 -4.21
C LYS A 456 15.72 13.83 -4.59
N MET A 457 16.09 12.59 -4.85
CA MET A 457 17.41 12.28 -5.41
C MET A 457 17.57 12.86 -6.82
N LYS A 458 16.58 12.72 -7.71
CA LYS A 458 16.62 13.34 -9.06
C LYS A 458 16.76 14.86 -8.97
N GLU A 459 15.95 15.52 -8.13
CA GLU A 459 16.05 16.97 -7.90
C GLU A 459 17.44 17.36 -7.42
N TYR A 460 18.02 16.64 -6.47
CA TYR A 460 19.34 16.90 -5.91
C TYR A 460 20.44 16.69 -6.95
N PHE A 461 20.40 15.61 -7.73
CA PHE A 461 21.41 15.31 -8.75
C PHE A 461 21.45 16.40 -9.84
N LYS A 462 20.29 16.83 -10.34
CA LYS A 462 20.20 17.93 -11.31
C LYS A 462 20.73 19.26 -10.77
N ALA A 463 20.49 19.54 -9.50
CA ALA A 463 20.91 20.81 -8.88
C ALA A 463 22.40 20.83 -8.49
N ASN A 464 23.02 19.69 -8.16
CA ASN A 464 24.33 19.63 -7.54
C ASN A 464 25.41 18.92 -8.37
N TYR A 465 25.02 18.13 -9.39
CA TYR A 465 25.96 17.48 -10.28
C TYR A 465 25.94 18.14 -11.67
N ASN A 466 27.09 18.27 -12.29
CA ASN A 466 27.16 18.80 -13.65
C ASN A 466 26.73 17.72 -14.66
N LEU A 467 25.42 17.48 -14.73
CA LEU A 467 24.85 16.51 -15.67
C LEU A 467 24.71 17.10 -17.05
N THR A 468 24.92 16.27 -18.10
CA THR A 468 24.53 16.65 -19.47
C THR A 468 23.00 16.53 -19.62
N PRO A 469 22.39 17.21 -20.63
CA PRO A 469 20.96 17.07 -20.90
C PRO A 469 20.53 15.61 -21.11
N GLU A 470 21.37 14.77 -21.70
CA GLU A 470 21.11 13.35 -21.90
C GLU A 470 21.11 12.59 -20.58
N GLN A 471 22.00 12.95 -19.65
CA GLN A 471 22.01 12.36 -18.29
C GLN A 471 20.80 12.82 -17.46
N GLU A 472 20.38 14.09 -17.58
CA GLU A 472 19.16 14.58 -16.92
C GLU A 472 17.92 13.84 -17.45
N GLN A 473 17.78 13.67 -18.77
CA GLN A 473 16.70 12.89 -19.35
C GLN A 473 16.78 11.42 -18.93
N PHE A 474 17.96 10.85 -18.86
CA PHE A 474 18.17 9.46 -18.45
C PHE A 474 17.66 9.22 -17.03
N ILE A 475 18.03 10.06 -16.05
CA ILE A 475 17.55 9.91 -14.67
C ILE A 475 16.03 10.10 -14.53
N GLU A 476 15.40 10.94 -15.37
CA GLU A 476 13.94 11.05 -15.41
C GLU A 476 13.30 9.79 -15.98
N ASP A 477 13.87 9.23 -17.03
CA ASP A 477 13.33 8.05 -17.70
C ASP A 477 13.44 6.76 -16.86
N ILE A 478 14.52 6.64 -16.05
CA ILE A 478 14.80 5.45 -15.23
C ILE A 478 14.34 5.57 -13.77
N GLY A 479 14.06 6.79 -13.31
CA GLY A 479 13.64 7.05 -11.93
C GLY A 479 12.22 6.59 -11.71
N MET A 480 12.04 5.33 -11.31
CA MET A 480 10.75 4.64 -11.20
C MET A 480 9.93 5.16 -10.01
N GLU A 481 9.47 6.41 -10.12
CA GLU A 481 8.54 7.06 -9.19
C GLU A 481 7.50 7.88 -9.97
N HIS A 482 6.35 8.10 -9.35
CA HIS A 482 5.35 9.03 -9.87
C HIS A 482 4.64 9.73 -8.71
N LYS A 483 4.43 11.02 -8.84
CA LYS A 483 3.93 11.88 -7.73
C LYS A 483 4.84 11.88 -6.49
N GLY A 484 6.06 11.33 -6.57
CA GLY A 484 7.00 11.17 -5.47
C GLY A 484 7.01 9.80 -4.81
N LEU A 485 6.06 8.91 -5.14
CA LEU A 485 6.03 7.54 -4.64
C LEU A 485 6.68 6.60 -5.65
N GLU A 486 7.57 5.73 -5.18
CA GLU A 486 8.25 4.72 -5.99
C GLU A 486 7.25 3.69 -6.55
N PHE A 487 7.57 3.10 -7.72
CA PHE A 487 6.74 2.06 -8.34
C PHE A 487 6.71 0.78 -7.52
N SER A 488 5.55 0.13 -7.46
CA SER A 488 5.45 -1.27 -7.04
C SER A 488 6.11 -2.17 -8.07
N GLU A 489 6.54 -3.34 -7.63
CA GLU A 489 7.50 -4.22 -8.32
C GLU A 489 6.87 -5.02 -9.48
N TYR A 490 6.46 -4.31 -10.54
CA TYR A 490 5.97 -4.91 -11.79
C TYR A 490 6.50 -4.15 -13.02
N VAL A 491 7.04 -4.88 -14.02
CA VAL A 491 7.44 -4.29 -15.30
C VAL A 491 6.20 -4.04 -16.15
N THR A 492 5.86 -2.76 -16.34
CA THR A 492 4.59 -2.34 -16.97
C THR A 492 4.72 -1.99 -18.46
N LYS A 493 5.91 -2.12 -19.06
CA LYS A 493 6.22 -1.66 -20.43
C LYS A 493 5.20 -2.07 -21.48
N GLU A 494 4.61 -3.25 -21.35
CA GLU A 494 3.64 -3.80 -22.31
C GLU A 494 2.18 -3.70 -21.85
N SER A 495 1.95 -3.28 -20.61
CA SER A 495 0.60 -3.17 -20.03
C SER A 495 0.14 -1.73 -19.93
N LEU A 496 -0.54 -1.23 -20.96
CA LEU A 496 -1.17 0.10 -20.93
C LEU A 496 -2.18 0.22 -19.77
N ALA A 497 -2.87 -0.88 -19.42
CA ALA A 497 -3.77 -0.90 -18.27
C ALA A 497 -3.03 -0.64 -16.95
N GLN A 498 -1.88 -1.29 -16.73
CA GLN A 498 -1.11 -1.08 -15.50
C GLN A 498 -0.37 0.28 -15.49
N GLN A 499 0.05 0.78 -16.65
CA GLN A 499 0.57 2.15 -16.77
C GLN A 499 -0.48 3.16 -16.28
N GLY A 500 -1.71 3.05 -16.77
CA GLY A 500 -2.84 3.83 -16.26
C GLY A 500 -3.16 3.55 -14.79
N GLY A 501 -3.04 2.29 -14.36
CA GLY A 501 -3.21 1.87 -12.97
C GLY A 501 -2.22 2.53 -12.00
N TYR A 502 -1.04 2.90 -12.46
CA TYR A 502 -0.03 3.61 -11.66
C TYR A 502 -0.10 5.13 -11.83
N GLY A 503 -0.26 5.62 -13.05
CA GLY A 503 -0.26 7.06 -13.32
C GLY A 503 -1.54 7.77 -12.89
N LEU A 504 -2.71 7.10 -12.99
CA LEU A 504 -4.03 7.69 -12.73
C LEU A 504 -4.58 7.38 -11.33
N THR A 505 -3.77 6.81 -10.44
CA THR A 505 -4.13 6.63 -9.03
C THR A 505 -4.11 7.96 -8.28
N LEU A 506 -4.85 8.03 -7.18
CA LEU A 506 -4.94 9.25 -6.39
C LEU A 506 -3.73 9.46 -5.45
N LYS A 507 -2.92 8.44 -5.24
CA LYS A 507 -1.86 8.42 -4.22
C LYS A 507 -0.47 8.01 -4.71
N GLY A 508 -0.33 7.72 -6.01
CA GLY A 508 0.91 7.25 -6.62
C GLY A 508 0.89 5.76 -6.98
N PRO A 509 1.95 5.21 -7.59
CA PRO A 509 1.97 3.89 -8.20
C PRO A 509 1.94 2.75 -7.19
N GLN A 510 0.73 2.37 -6.78
CA GLN A 510 0.47 1.26 -5.87
C GLN A 510 -0.42 0.19 -6.53
N HIS A 511 0.02 -1.07 -6.48
CA HIS A 511 -0.76 -2.21 -6.99
C HIS A 511 -2.03 -2.48 -6.17
N ASP A 512 -2.10 -2.04 -4.91
CA ASP A 512 -3.25 -2.26 -4.05
C ASP A 512 -4.52 -1.54 -4.53
N GLU A 513 -4.36 -0.43 -5.29
CA GLU A 513 -5.46 0.35 -5.87
C GLU A 513 -5.81 -0.13 -7.28
N ALA A 514 -4.83 -0.54 -8.08
CA ALA A 514 -5.02 -1.01 -9.45
C ALA A 514 -4.00 -2.10 -9.82
N TRP A 515 -4.30 -3.36 -9.51
CA TRP A 515 -3.47 -4.51 -9.89
C TRP A 515 -4.01 -5.14 -11.17
N LEU A 516 -3.82 -4.44 -12.29
CA LEU A 516 -4.32 -4.84 -13.61
C LEU A 516 -3.32 -5.66 -14.42
N ILE A 517 -2.05 -5.67 -14.01
CA ILE A 517 -0.96 -6.36 -14.74
C ILE A 517 -1.26 -7.85 -14.95
N PHE A 518 -1.81 -8.51 -13.93
CA PHE A 518 -2.14 -9.93 -13.98
C PHE A 518 -3.31 -10.19 -14.94
N LEU A 519 -4.37 -9.40 -14.86
CA LEU A 519 -5.54 -9.50 -15.72
C LEU A 519 -5.21 -9.14 -17.18
N ASP A 520 -4.32 -8.16 -17.41
CA ASP A 520 -3.93 -7.71 -18.75
C ASP A 520 -2.92 -8.64 -19.39
N MET A 521 -1.80 -8.93 -18.71
CA MET A 521 -0.65 -9.60 -19.31
C MET A 521 -0.65 -11.11 -19.14
N VAL A 522 -1.15 -11.63 -18.00
CA VAL A 522 -1.16 -13.06 -17.73
C VAL A 522 -2.42 -13.72 -18.31
N HIS A 523 -3.59 -13.12 -18.07
CA HIS A 523 -4.87 -13.69 -18.52
C HIS A 523 -5.40 -13.11 -19.83
N ASN A 524 -4.91 -11.94 -20.29
CA ASN A 524 -5.42 -11.24 -21.47
C ASN A 524 -6.93 -10.93 -21.40
N TYR A 525 -7.43 -10.55 -20.21
CA TYR A 525 -8.86 -10.21 -20.00
C TYR A 525 -9.22 -8.80 -20.48
N MET A 526 -8.25 -8.00 -20.93
CA MET A 526 -8.43 -6.63 -21.40
C MET A 526 -7.76 -6.43 -22.77
N PRO A 527 -8.18 -7.15 -23.82
CA PRO A 527 -7.51 -7.15 -25.11
C PRO A 527 -7.66 -5.82 -25.87
N THR A 528 -8.69 -5.00 -25.58
CA THR A 528 -8.94 -3.75 -26.27
C THR A 528 -8.60 -2.53 -25.41
N PHE A 529 -8.37 -1.40 -26.09
CA PHE A 529 -8.20 -0.11 -25.40
C PHE A 529 -9.40 0.25 -24.51
N GLN A 530 -10.62 -0.04 -24.97
CA GLN A 530 -11.83 0.25 -24.22
C GLN A 530 -11.93 -0.59 -22.94
N ASN A 531 -11.60 -1.89 -23.02
CA ASN A 531 -11.57 -2.76 -21.83
C ASN A 531 -10.58 -2.24 -20.77
N LYS A 532 -9.42 -1.73 -21.20
CA LYS A 532 -8.42 -1.14 -20.27
C LYS A 532 -8.94 0.12 -19.60
N ALA A 533 -9.60 1.00 -20.37
CA ALA A 533 -10.19 2.22 -19.83
C ALA A 533 -11.38 1.94 -18.89
N ASP A 534 -12.21 0.94 -19.21
CA ASP A 534 -13.30 0.49 -18.35
C ASP A 534 -12.80 -0.11 -17.04
N ALA A 535 -11.78 -0.96 -17.11
CA ALA A 535 -11.13 -1.54 -15.93
C ALA A 535 -10.52 -0.47 -15.02
N LEU A 536 -9.90 0.58 -15.57
CA LEU A 536 -9.32 1.70 -14.81
C LEU A 536 -10.38 2.60 -14.14
N HIS A 537 -11.62 2.55 -14.58
CA HIS A 537 -12.73 3.17 -13.85
C HIS A 537 -13.28 2.23 -12.78
N TRP A 538 -13.55 0.98 -13.12
CA TRP A 538 -14.19 0.02 -12.22
C TRP A 538 -13.29 -0.45 -11.08
N PHE A 539 -12.04 -0.85 -11.40
CA PHE A 539 -11.15 -1.53 -10.46
C PHE A 539 -10.74 -0.68 -9.24
N PRO A 540 -10.36 0.60 -9.36
CA PRO A 540 -10.04 1.42 -8.19
C PRO A 540 -11.25 1.63 -7.26
N ASN A 541 -12.46 1.73 -7.80
CA ASN A 541 -13.68 1.79 -7.01
C ASN A 541 -13.93 0.46 -6.28
N TRP A 542 -13.75 -0.66 -6.96
CA TRP A 542 -13.80 -1.98 -6.37
C TRP A 542 -12.80 -2.14 -5.21
N ARG A 543 -11.56 -1.75 -5.42
CA ARG A 543 -10.50 -1.82 -4.39
C ARG A 543 -10.74 -0.87 -3.22
N THR A 544 -11.34 0.28 -3.47
CA THR A 544 -11.72 1.24 -2.43
C THR A 544 -12.74 0.64 -1.47
N TRP A 545 -13.69 -0.16 -1.94
CA TRP A 545 -14.70 -0.80 -1.09
C TRP A 545 -14.06 -1.60 0.07
N PHE A 546 -13.01 -2.38 -0.20
CA PHE A 546 -12.31 -3.12 0.84
C PHE A 546 -11.72 -2.21 1.92
N SER A 547 -11.16 -1.08 1.53
CA SER A 547 -10.61 -0.09 2.45
C SER A 547 -11.68 0.60 3.30
N LEU A 548 -12.91 0.75 2.78
CA LEU A 548 -14.05 1.26 3.55
C LEU A 548 -14.52 0.27 4.61
N GLN A 549 -14.38 -1.02 4.35
CA GLN A 549 -14.91 -2.09 5.18
C GLN A 549 -13.94 -2.61 6.25
N GLY A 550 -12.66 -2.27 6.18
CA GLY A 550 -11.61 -2.84 7.04
C GLY A 550 -11.21 -4.26 6.61
N LEU A 551 -11.17 -4.51 5.31
CA LEU A 551 -10.96 -5.83 4.72
C LEU A 551 -9.66 -5.94 3.94
N CYS A 552 -9.11 -7.15 3.91
CA CYS A 552 -8.03 -7.53 3.01
C CYS A 552 -8.51 -7.56 1.56
N LYS A 553 -7.69 -7.05 0.65
CA LYS A 553 -7.94 -7.03 -0.79
C LYS A 553 -7.52 -8.32 -1.51
N LEU A 554 -6.75 -9.16 -0.84
CA LEU A 554 -6.17 -10.37 -1.42
C LEU A 554 -7.20 -11.47 -1.74
N PRO A 555 -8.28 -11.69 -0.94
CA PRO A 555 -9.27 -12.72 -1.25
C PRO A 555 -9.90 -12.60 -2.64
N TRP A 556 -10.10 -11.38 -3.16
CA TRP A 556 -10.63 -11.18 -4.50
C TRP A 556 -9.65 -11.65 -5.59
N ASN A 557 -8.37 -11.32 -5.45
CA ASN A 557 -7.35 -11.69 -6.45
C ASN A 557 -7.13 -13.21 -6.52
N ASP A 558 -7.29 -13.89 -5.38
CA ASP A 558 -7.02 -15.32 -5.26
C ASP A 558 -8.18 -16.19 -5.71
N VAL A 559 -9.37 -15.62 -5.82
CA VAL A 559 -10.59 -16.37 -6.14
C VAL A 559 -11.20 -15.97 -7.49
N VAL A 560 -10.41 -15.37 -8.38
CA VAL A 560 -10.83 -15.13 -9.77
C VAL A 560 -11.07 -16.46 -10.45
N PRO A 561 -12.31 -16.81 -10.85
CA PRO A 561 -12.61 -18.10 -11.46
C PRO A 561 -11.92 -18.27 -12.80
N ALA A 562 -11.52 -19.50 -13.11
CA ALA A 562 -10.93 -19.84 -14.40
C ALA A 562 -11.88 -19.66 -15.59
N ASP A 563 -13.20 -19.64 -15.33
CA ASP A 563 -14.27 -19.41 -16.31
C ASP A 563 -14.63 -17.93 -16.53
N ASN A 564 -13.90 -17.01 -15.88
CA ASN A 564 -14.13 -15.57 -16.06
C ASN A 564 -14.01 -15.10 -17.53
N PRO A 565 -13.16 -15.69 -18.40
CA PRO A 565 -13.12 -15.35 -19.83
C PRO A 565 -14.42 -15.57 -20.59
N ASP A 566 -15.32 -16.41 -20.06
CA ASP A 566 -16.61 -16.72 -20.69
C ASP A 566 -17.66 -15.61 -20.48
N THR A 567 -17.30 -14.52 -19.75
CA THR A 567 -18.15 -13.36 -19.50
C THR A 567 -17.77 -12.20 -20.41
N ASP A 568 -18.73 -11.28 -20.66
CA ASP A 568 -18.48 -10.04 -21.41
C ASP A 568 -17.58 -9.04 -20.66
N GLU A 569 -17.43 -9.23 -19.34
CA GLU A 569 -16.64 -8.37 -18.44
C GLU A 569 -15.66 -9.20 -17.60
N PRO A 570 -14.66 -9.86 -18.22
CA PRO A 570 -13.76 -10.78 -17.53
C PRO A 570 -12.85 -10.13 -16.46
N HIS A 571 -12.73 -8.81 -16.47
CA HIS A 571 -12.04 -8.04 -15.44
C HIS A 571 -12.87 -7.83 -14.16
N LYS A 572 -14.13 -8.23 -14.16
CA LYS A 572 -15.02 -8.21 -12.99
C LYS A 572 -15.31 -9.64 -12.54
N VAL A 573 -15.63 -9.79 -11.26
CA VAL A 573 -16.01 -11.08 -10.66
C VAL A 573 -17.40 -10.98 -10.05
N PRO A 574 -18.50 -11.08 -10.85
CA PRO A 574 -19.86 -10.78 -10.43
C PRO A 574 -20.33 -11.56 -9.20
N GLU A 575 -19.96 -12.84 -9.07
CA GLU A 575 -20.33 -13.66 -7.93
C GLU A 575 -19.68 -13.15 -6.64
N HIS A 576 -18.43 -12.67 -6.70
CA HIS A 576 -17.75 -12.09 -5.54
C HIS A 576 -18.35 -10.74 -5.16
N VAL A 577 -18.75 -9.92 -6.11
CA VAL A 577 -19.48 -8.68 -5.83
C VAL A 577 -20.78 -8.98 -5.05
N GLN A 578 -21.52 -10.03 -5.42
CA GLN A 578 -22.70 -10.46 -4.69
C GLN A 578 -22.36 -10.91 -3.26
N ASN A 579 -21.29 -11.68 -3.08
CA ASN A 579 -20.84 -12.10 -1.74
C ASN A 579 -20.52 -10.87 -0.86
N TYR A 580 -19.82 -9.87 -1.41
CA TYR A 580 -19.41 -8.70 -0.63
C TYR A 580 -20.58 -7.77 -0.28
N ALA A 581 -21.53 -7.57 -1.19
CA ALA A 581 -22.77 -6.88 -0.89
C ALA A 581 -23.53 -7.58 0.25
N LYS A 582 -23.63 -8.90 0.21
CA LYS A 582 -24.27 -9.69 1.27
C LYS A 582 -23.53 -9.62 2.61
N PHE A 583 -22.20 -9.63 2.63
CA PHE A 583 -21.44 -9.39 3.85
C PHE A 583 -21.82 -8.06 4.51
N PHE A 584 -21.90 -7.00 3.70
CA PHE A 584 -22.23 -5.68 4.19
C PHE A 584 -23.68 -5.59 4.70
N GLU A 585 -24.65 -6.13 3.94
CA GLU A 585 -26.05 -6.22 4.38
C GLU A 585 -26.18 -6.98 5.69
N SER A 586 -25.61 -8.18 5.78
CA SER A 586 -25.72 -9.06 6.94
C SER A 586 -25.17 -8.45 8.21
N ILE A 587 -24.14 -7.60 8.12
CA ILE A 587 -23.57 -6.92 9.29
C ILE A 587 -24.34 -5.64 9.61
N THR A 588 -24.56 -4.76 8.63
CA THR A 588 -25.06 -3.40 8.88
C THR A 588 -26.57 -3.27 8.84
N GLY A 589 -27.27 -4.23 8.24
CA GLY A 589 -28.69 -4.15 7.93
C GLY A 589 -29.03 -3.14 6.84
N ARG A 590 -28.02 -2.61 6.11
CA ARG A 590 -28.22 -1.65 5.03
C ARG A 590 -28.52 -2.39 3.72
N ASP A 591 -29.70 -2.14 3.19
CA ASP A 591 -30.15 -2.71 1.92
C ASP A 591 -29.21 -2.34 0.76
N MET A 592 -28.76 -3.36 0.01
CA MET A 592 -27.90 -3.22 -1.15
C MET A 592 -28.65 -3.42 -2.49
N GLY A 593 -29.96 -3.70 -2.44
CA GLY A 593 -30.82 -3.90 -3.60
C GLY A 593 -31.25 -5.35 -3.81
N ASP A 594 -32.33 -5.52 -4.56
CA ASP A 594 -32.97 -6.82 -4.81
C ASP A 594 -32.30 -7.63 -5.93
N THR A 595 -31.76 -6.93 -6.95
CA THR A 595 -31.14 -7.56 -8.12
C THR A 595 -29.61 -7.55 -8.05
N LYS A 596 -28.95 -8.38 -8.88
CA LYS A 596 -27.49 -8.42 -8.99
C LYS A 596 -26.94 -7.06 -9.44
N GLU A 597 -27.59 -6.45 -10.42
CA GLU A 597 -27.20 -5.17 -11.00
C GLU A 597 -27.34 -4.02 -10.00
N GLU A 598 -28.39 -4.02 -9.20
CA GLU A 598 -28.58 -3.03 -8.11
C GLU A 598 -27.49 -3.17 -7.04
N ARG A 599 -27.20 -4.38 -6.61
CA ARG A 599 -26.13 -4.63 -5.59
C ARG A 599 -24.77 -4.19 -6.09
N GLU A 600 -24.41 -4.52 -7.34
CA GLU A 600 -23.15 -4.08 -7.94
C GLU A 600 -23.10 -2.55 -8.01
N LYS A 601 -24.14 -1.93 -8.56
CA LYS A 601 -24.24 -0.48 -8.69
C LYS A 601 -24.11 0.22 -7.33
N ASN A 602 -24.84 -0.24 -6.32
CA ASN A 602 -24.83 0.38 -4.99
C ASN A 602 -23.48 0.21 -4.29
N LEU A 603 -22.85 -0.96 -4.41
CA LEU A 603 -21.52 -1.20 -3.87
C LEU A 603 -20.47 -0.28 -4.50
N ILE A 604 -20.43 -0.22 -5.83
CA ILE A 604 -19.48 0.61 -6.57
C ILE A 604 -19.75 2.10 -6.30
N GLN A 605 -21.00 2.54 -6.26
CA GLN A 605 -21.34 3.95 -5.99
C GLN A 605 -20.90 4.40 -4.57
N MET A 606 -21.00 3.52 -3.55
CA MET A 606 -20.49 3.85 -2.21
C MET A 606 -19.00 4.13 -2.26
N SER A 607 -18.24 3.31 -2.97
CA SER A 607 -16.80 3.48 -3.13
C SER A 607 -16.45 4.68 -4.02
N GLU A 608 -17.18 4.88 -5.10
CA GLU A 608 -16.99 6.00 -6.03
C GLU A 608 -17.16 7.36 -5.34
N ARG A 609 -18.08 7.47 -4.36
CA ARG A 609 -18.23 8.67 -3.52
C ARG A 609 -16.93 9.00 -2.79
N VAL A 610 -16.32 8.03 -2.15
CA VAL A 610 -15.10 8.22 -1.35
C VAL A 610 -13.87 8.39 -2.24
N TYR A 611 -13.78 7.66 -3.35
CA TYR A 611 -12.70 7.80 -4.33
C TYR A 611 -12.66 9.22 -4.93
N ASN A 612 -13.82 9.73 -5.37
CA ASN A 612 -13.92 11.08 -5.89
C ASN A 612 -13.71 12.16 -4.81
N PHE A 613 -14.12 11.89 -3.56
CA PHE A 613 -13.84 12.80 -2.44
C PHE A 613 -12.32 12.93 -2.19
N GLN A 614 -11.58 11.84 -2.28
CA GLN A 614 -10.11 11.90 -2.18
C GLN A 614 -9.51 12.72 -3.33
N ARG A 615 -10.05 12.65 -4.56
CA ARG A 615 -9.60 13.52 -5.67
C ARG A 615 -9.80 15.00 -5.34
N VAL A 616 -10.98 15.37 -4.84
CA VAL A 616 -11.26 16.75 -4.39
C VAL A 616 -10.32 17.15 -3.26
N PHE A 617 -9.99 16.22 -2.37
CA PHE A 617 -9.05 16.48 -1.29
C PHE A 617 -7.63 16.76 -1.82
N CYS A 618 -7.17 16.03 -2.82
CA CYS A 618 -5.90 16.34 -3.49
C CYS A 618 -5.94 17.74 -4.11
N VAL A 619 -7.06 18.15 -4.75
CA VAL A 619 -7.23 19.50 -5.30
C VAL A 619 -7.15 20.56 -4.20
N ARG A 620 -7.76 20.32 -3.04
CA ARG A 620 -7.64 21.21 -1.86
C ARG A 620 -6.19 21.37 -1.38
N LEU A 621 -5.35 20.37 -1.56
CA LEU A 621 -3.93 20.40 -1.23
C LEU A 621 -3.05 20.98 -2.35
N GLY A 622 -3.64 21.49 -3.44
CA GLY A 622 -2.91 22.07 -4.57
C GLY A 622 -2.41 21.03 -5.59
N HIS A 623 -2.92 19.81 -5.53
CA HIS A 623 -2.58 18.69 -6.40
C HIS A 623 -3.83 18.07 -7.02
N GLY A 624 -3.68 16.90 -7.67
CA GLY A 624 -4.83 16.21 -8.25
C GLY A 624 -5.33 16.87 -9.52
N LEU A 625 -4.43 17.48 -10.29
CA LEU A 625 -4.71 18.03 -11.63
C LEU A 625 -4.18 17.08 -12.71
N ARG A 626 -4.53 17.33 -13.97
CA ARG A 626 -4.08 16.52 -15.10
C ARG A 626 -2.58 16.43 -15.21
N GLU A 627 -1.88 17.50 -14.88
CA GLU A 627 -0.40 17.55 -14.88
C GLU A 627 0.24 16.60 -13.86
N ASP A 628 -0.43 16.37 -12.72
CA ASP A 628 0.04 15.42 -11.70
C ASP A 628 -0.12 13.95 -12.17
N ASP A 629 -1.05 13.68 -13.07
CA ASP A 629 -1.29 12.34 -13.62
C ASP A 629 -0.45 12.06 -14.88
N ALA A 630 0.20 13.08 -15.44
CA ALA A 630 1.10 12.98 -16.58
C ALA A 630 2.50 12.55 -16.16
N ASN A 631 3.40 12.38 -17.14
CA ASN A 631 4.84 12.25 -16.92
C ASN A 631 5.28 11.06 -16.04
N ILE A 632 4.65 9.91 -16.19
CA ILE A 632 5.19 8.68 -15.62
C ILE A 632 6.55 8.38 -16.28
N PRO A 633 7.54 7.81 -15.55
CA PRO A 633 8.87 7.55 -16.11
C PRO A 633 8.78 6.67 -17.36
N TYR A 634 9.52 7.04 -18.42
CA TYR A 634 9.39 6.35 -19.71
C TYR A 634 9.72 4.85 -19.62
N ARG A 635 10.59 4.43 -18.70
CA ARG A 635 10.87 3.01 -18.47
C ARG A 635 9.61 2.20 -18.13
N SER A 636 8.61 2.81 -17.53
CA SER A 636 7.32 2.15 -17.27
C SER A 636 6.50 1.93 -18.54
N MET A 637 6.80 2.68 -19.61
CA MET A 637 6.10 2.62 -20.90
C MET A 637 6.91 1.93 -21.99
N GLY A 638 8.27 1.91 -21.90
CA GLY A 638 9.09 1.38 -22.98
C GLY A 638 10.58 1.27 -22.67
N PRO A 639 11.37 0.84 -23.67
CA PRO A 639 12.83 0.69 -23.53
C PRO A 639 13.53 2.05 -23.53
N VAL A 640 14.31 2.32 -22.49
CA VAL A 640 15.15 3.52 -22.37
C VAL A 640 16.50 3.29 -23.07
N THR A 641 17.15 2.17 -22.79
CA THR A 641 18.48 1.84 -23.33
C THR A 641 18.39 0.95 -24.58
N ASN A 642 19.48 0.88 -25.36
CA ASN A 642 19.57 -0.05 -26.49
C ASN A 642 19.48 -1.49 -26.02
N GLU A 643 20.12 -1.82 -24.91
CA GLU A 643 20.08 -3.15 -24.31
C GLU A 643 18.64 -3.59 -23.96
N GLU A 644 17.82 -2.68 -23.43
CA GLU A 644 16.38 -2.97 -23.18
C GLU A 644 15.62 -3.25 -24.49
N TYR A 645 15.88 -2.46 -25.54
CA TYR A 645 15.28 -2.70 -26.84
C TYR A 645 15.70 -4.04 -27.43
N GLU A 646 17.00 -4.31 -27.41
CA GLU A 646 17.62 -5.52 -27.97
C GLU A 646 17.15 -6.79 -27.26
N SER A 647 16.85 -6.73 -25.96
CA SER A 647 16.30 -7.85 -25.20
C SER A 647 14.90 -8.29 -25.66
N ARG A 648 14.19 -7.42 -26.41
CA ARG A 648 12.81 -7.63 -26.89
C ARG A 648 12.64 -7.21 -28.36
N THR A 649 13.69 -7.25 -29.16
CA THR A 649 13.71 -6.77 -30.55
C THR A 649 12.54 -7.28 -31.39
N GLU A 650 12.30 -8.59 -31.38
CA GLU A 650 11.22 -9.19 -32.18
C GLU A 650 9.84 -8.59 -31.83
N ARG A 651 9.56 -8.39 -30.55
CA ARG A 651 8.31 -7.80 -30.06
C ARG A 651 8.18 -6.34 -30.52
N TYR A 652 9.22 -5.54 -30.32
CA TYR A 652 9.18 -4.12 -30.63
C TYR A 652 9.16 -3.86 -32.13
N ASP A 653 9.95 -4.60 -32.91
CA ASP A 653 9.95 -4.50 -34.38
C ASP A 653 8.58 -4.85 -34.95
N LYS A 654 7.89 -5.89 -34.42
CA LYS A 654 6.52 -6.24 -34.81
C LYS A 654 5.53 -5.12 -34.51
N GLN A 655 5.62 -4.52 -33.33
CA GLN A 655 4.76 -3.37 -32.97
C GLN A 655 5.03 -2.18 -33.92
N LEU A 656 6.28 -1.90 -34.26
CA LEU A 656 6.63 -0.81 -35.17
C LEU A 656 6.13 -1.03 -36.59
N VAL A 657 6.04 -2.28 -37.07
CA VAL A 657 5.40 -2.61 -38.35
C VAL A 657 3.94 -2.09 -38.35
N GLU A 658 3.21 -2.34 -37.28
CA GLU A 658 1.81 -1.90 -37.15
C GLU A 658 1.70 -0.37 -36.96
N ILE A 659 2.56 0.21 -36.10
CA ILE A 659 2.57 1.64 -35.78
C ILE A 659 2.91 2.51 -37.01
N LEU A 660 3.94 2.11 -37.77
CA LEU A 660 4.48 2.90 -38.86
C LEU A 660 3.93 2.50 -40.24
N GLY A 661 3.21 1.38 -40.34
CA GLY A 661 2.73 0.84 -41.62
C GLY A 661 3.85 0.43 -42.57
N LYS A 662 5.00 0.05 -42.02
CA LYS A 662 6.22 -0.35 -42.78
C LYS A 662 6.38 -1.87 -42.74
N SER A 663 7.10 -2.43 -43.68
CA SER A 663 7.50 -3.82 -43.64
C SER A 663 8.56 -4.07 -42.55
N LEU A 664 8.67 -5.31 -42.07
CA LEU A 664 9.68 -5.70 -41.07
C LEU A 664 11.11 -5.38 -41.59
N GLU A 665 11.38 -5.60 -42.87
CA GLU A 665 12.67 -5.29 -43.47
C GLU A 665 13.02 -3.80 -43.44
N GLU A 666 12.01 -2.92 -43.61
CA GLU A 666 12.17 -1.46 -43.49
C GLU A 666 12.42 -1.04 -42.05
N ILE A 667 11.72 -1.67 -41.08
CA ILE A 667 11.94 -1.43 -39.64
C ILE A 667 13.38 -1.84 -39.27
N GLN A 668 13.84 -3.00 -39.71
CA GLN A 668 15.17 -3.52 -39.37
C GLN A 668 16.31 -2.68 -40.01
N LYS A 669 16.05 -1.89 -41.05
CA LYS A 669 17.00 -0.92 -41.61
C LYS A 669 17.11 0.37 -40.79
N MET A 670 16.17 0.66 -39.92
CA MET A 670 16.24 1.80 -39.00
C MET A 670 17.25 1.50 -37.89
N SER A 671 17.97 2.51 -37.41
CA SER A 671 18.80 2.39 -36.20
C SER A 671 17.96 2.06 -34.98
N VAL A 672 18.56 1.49 -33.94
CA VAL A 672 17.85 1.21 -32.65
C VAL A 672 17.29 2.49 -32.05
N ASP A 673 18.01 3.62 -32.16
CA ASP A 673 17.55 4.90 -31.63
C ASP A 673 16.35 5.47 -32.40
N GLU A 674 16.28 5.33 -33.71
CA GLU A 674 15.09 5.70 -34.50
C GLU A 674 13.88 4.83 -34.11
N ARG A 675 14.08 3.53 -33.91
CA ARG A 675 13.05 2.60 -33.50
C ARG A 675 12.52 2.92 -32.08
N LYS A 676 13.43 3.18 -31.11
CA LYS A 676 13.06 3.62 -29.76
C LYS A 676 12.26 4.92 -29.77
N THR A 677 12.71 5.91 -30.57
CA THR A 677 12.04 7.20 -30.70
C THR A 677 10.62 7.06 -31.25
N ALA A 678 10.44 6.24 -32.28
CA ALA A 678 9.12 5.99 -32.85
C ALA A 678 8.18 5.28 -31.85
N LEU A 679 8.71 4.29 -31.14
CA LEU A 679 7.97 3.54 -30.12
C LEU A 679 7.58 4.45 -28.95
N ARG A 680 8.49 5.30 -28.48
CA ARG A 680 8.27 6.27 -27.40
C ARG A 680 7.10 7.19 -27.73
N LYS A 681 7.17 7.84 -28.89
CA LYS A 681 6.12 8.75 -29.35
C LYS A 681 4.73 8.09 -29.33
N HIS A 682 4.65 6.89 -29.89
CA HIS A 682 3.39 6.14 -29.92
C HIS A 682 2.85 5.83 -28.52
N ARG A 683 3.70 5.37 -27.61
CA ARG A 683 3.30 4.95 -26.26
C ARG A 683 2.88 6.11 -25.39
N GLU A 684 3.57 7.24 -25.48
CA GLU A 684 3.18 8.49 -24.83
C GLU A 684 1.80 8.98 -25.33
N GLU A 685 1.57 8.96 -26.65
CA GLU A 685 0.27 9.29 -27.23
C GLU A 685 -0.86 8.34 -26.80
N GLN A 686 -0.57 7.05 -26.64
CA GLN A 686 -1.57 6.09 -26.14
C GLN A 686 -1.91 6.32 -24.67
N TYR A 687 -0.91 6.68 -23.86
CA TYR A 687 -1.14 7.02 -22.46
C TYR A 687 -2.00 8.28 -22.31
N GLU A 688 -1.75 9.35 -23.07
CA GLU A 688 -2.60 10.55 -23.07
C GLU A 688 -4.05 10.24 -23.47
N LYS A 689 -4.25 9.44 -24.51
CA LYS A 689 -5.60 9.00 -24.92
C LYS A 689 -6.29 8.20 -23.81
N LEU A 690 -5.52 7.39 -23.09
CA LEU A 690 -6.05 6.61 -21.96
C LEU A 690 -6.48 7.54 -20.81
N GLN A 691 -5.72 8.57 -20.48
CA GLN A 691 -6.10 9.59 -19.49
C GLN A 691 -7.47 10.19 -19.84
N ASP A 692 -7.62 10.67 -21.07
CA ASP A 692 -8.89 11.26 -21.56
C ASP A 692 -10.06 10.29 -21.42
N ALA A 693 -9.84 9.04 -21.82
CA ALA A 693 -10.88 8.01 -21.80
C ALA A 693 -11.30 7.66 -20.36
N VAL A 694 -10.36 7.64 -19.43
CA VAL A 694 -10.60 7.35 -18.01
C VAL A 694 -11.29 8.53 -17.32
N TYR A 695 -10.85 9.78 -17.57
CA TYR A 695 -11.49 10.96 -16.98
C TYR A 695 -12.95 11.09 -17.40
N LYS A 696 -13.27 10.85 -18.68
CA LYS A 696 -14.67 10.81 -19.16
C LYS A 696 -15.51 9.80 -18.39
N ARG A 697 -14.98 8.61 -18.11
CA ARG A 697 -15.69 7.57 -17.36
C ARG A 697 -15.87 7.92 -15.88
N ARG A 698 -14.91 8.62 -15.30
CA ARG A 698 -14.98 9.09 -13.92
C ARG A 698 -15.86 10.33 -13.73
N GLY A 699 -16.34 10.94 -14.82
CA GLY A 699 -17.08 12.21 -14.77
C GLY A 699 -16.20 13.39 -14.37
N TRP A 700 -14.94 13.37 -14.81
CA TRP A 700 -13.97 14.44 -14.59
C TRP A 700 -13.80 15.28 -15.85
N ASN A 701 -13.50 16.57 -15.67
CA ASN A 701 -13.13 17.43 -16.78
C ASN A 701 -11.82 16.92 -17.40
N VAL A 702 -11.81 16.75 -18.72
CA VAL A 702 -10.66 16.15 -19.43
C VAL A 702 -9.44 17.05 -19.39
N ASP A 703 -9.64 18.38 -19.41
CA ASP A 703 -8.54 19.33 -19.48
C ASP A 703 -7.78 19.48 -18.16
N ASN A 704 -8.46 19.30 -17.02
CA ASN A 704 -7.86 19.53 -15.69
C ASN A 704 -8.00 18.35 -14.72
N ALA A 705 -8.73 17.28 -15.09
CA ALA A 705 -8.95 16.09 -14.28
C ALA A 705 -9.69 16.32 -12.94
N VAL A 706 -10.42 17.42 -12.80
CA VAL A 706 -11.27 17.71 -11.64
C VAL A 706 -12.69 17.20 -11.89
N ILE A 707 -13.34 16.70 -10.84
CA ILE A 707 -14.72 16.23 -10.92
C ILE A 707 -15.66 17.34 -11.41
N THR A 708 -16.58 17.01 -12.32
CA THR A 708 -17.61 17.95 -12.78
C THR A 708 -18.70 18.17 -11.73
N ILE A 709 -19.37 19.34 -11.78
CA ILE A 709 -20.50 19.63 -10.86
C ILE A 709 -21.64 18.63 -11.07
N GLU A 710 -21.87 18.21 -12.30
CA GLU A 710 -22.88 17.20 -12.64
C GLU A 710 -22.60 15.88 -11.93
N LYS A 711 -21.36 15.38 -12.00
CA LYS A 711 -20.94 14.16 -11.33
C LYS A 711 -20.96 14.32 -9.80
N ALA A 712 -20.57 15.46 -9.28
CA ALA A 712 -20.66 15.77 -7.85
C ALA A 712 -22.11 15.68 -7.33
N LYS A 713 -23.08 16.23 -8.08
CA LYS A 713 -24.51 16.14 -7.74
C LYS A 713 -25.09 14.73 -7.84
N GLU A 714 -24.55 13.89 -8.72
CA GLU A 714 -24.92 12.47 -8.82
C GLU A 714 -24.46 11.67 -7.59
N LEU A 715 -23.27 11.97 -7.07
CA LEU A 715 -22.61 11.18 -6.03
C LEU A 715 -22.99 11.60 -4.60
N TRP A 716 -23.13 12.91 -4.36
CA TRP A 716 -23.12 13.44 -2.99
C TRP A 716 -24.38 14.23 -2.62
N PRO A 717 -24.77 14.19 -1.34
CA PRO A 717 -25.83 15.03 -0.82
C PRO A 717 -25.41 16.51 -0.81
N GLU A 718 -26.39 17.40 -0.81
CA GLU A 718 -26.21 18.86 -0.90
C GLU A 718 -25.21 19.41 0.11
N TRP A 719 -25.28 18.97 1.37
CA TRP A 719 -24.36 19.44 2.43
C TRP A 719 -22.88 19.17 2.10
N LEU A 720 -22.56 18.06 1.41
CA LEU A 720 -21.18 17.75 1.03
C LEU A 720 -20.75 18.51 -0.22
N ILE A 721 -21.71 18.75 -1.15
CA ILE A 721 -21.47 19.59 -2.32
C ILE A 721 -21.12 21.02 -1.89
N GLU A 722 -21.83 21.58 -0.91
CA GLU A 722 -21.52 22.90 -0.33
C GLU A 722 -20.10 22.94 0.28
N GLU A 723 -19.68 21.89 0.99
CA GLU A 723 -18.35 21.76 1.59
C GLU A 723 -17.22 21.75 0.55
N ILE A 724 -17.40 21.05 -0.56
CA ILE A 724 -16.34 20.87 -1.57
C ILE A 724 -16.32 21.97 -2.64
N MET A 725 -17.43 22.67 -2.85
CA MET A 725 -17.59 23.66 -3.92
C MET A 725 -16.49 24.72 -3.95
N PRO A 726 -16.01 25.27 -2.80
CA PRO A 726 -14.92 26.24 -2.81
C PRO A 726 -13.64 25.76 -3.52
N PHE A 727 -13.42 24.46 -3.58
CA PHE A 727 -12.18 23.87 -4.10
C PHE A 727 -12.28 23.44 -5.57
N ILE A 728 -13.49 23.27 -6.11
CA ILE A 728 -13.68 22.76 -7.48
C ILE A 728 -14.30 23.76 -8.44
N LYS A 729 -14.96 24.81 -7.97
CA LYS A 729 -15.73 25.77 -8.82
C LYS A 729 -14.90 26.43 -9.90
N ASP A 730 -13.64 26.75 -9.63
CA ASP A 730 -12.77 27.48 -10.56
C ASP A 730 -12.24 26.59 -11.70
N PHE A 731 -12.46 25.27 -11.61
CA PHE A 731 -12.06 24.26 -12.60
C PHE A 731 -13.21 23.79 -13.49
N GLN A 732 -14.37 24.43 -13.44
CA GLN A 732 -15.57 23.97 -14.18
C GLN A 732 -15.73 24.60 -15.57
N ASN A 733 -14.86 25.53 -15.95
CA ASN A 733 -14.93 26.25 -17.24
C ASN A 733 -14.10 25.57 -18.32
#